data_9c6fa4abc98ca8945c390c6540e1d9cb
#
_entry.id   9c6fa4abc98ca8945c390c6540e1d9cb
#
_cell.length_a   1.000
_cell.length_b   1.000
_cell.length_c   1.000
_cell.angle_alpha   90.00
_cell.angle_beta   90.00
_cell.angle_gamma   90.00
#
_symmetry.space_group_name_H-M   'P 1'
#
loop_
_entity.id
_entity.type
_entity.pdbx_description
1 polymer ?
#
loop_
_entity_poly.entity_id
_entity_poly.type
_entity_poly.pdbx_seq_one_letter_code
_entity_poly.pdbx_strand_id
1 'polypeptide(L)'
;MTDVVTDRDIALEQLCINTVRALAMDAVQQAESGHPGTPMALAPLAWVLWQRHLRHNPANPEWLDRDRFVLSCGHACMLLYSVLYLTGYDLPLEEIKKFRQWGSRTPGHSEYGHTPGVEATTGPLGQGVGNAVGMAIAEAQLAAVFNRPGHDIIDHHTYFICSDGDLMEGISHEAASIAGHLKLGKLIGLYDDNHITIDGDTALAFSDDTAKRFEAYGWHVQRVTDGNNLDALDTAIRAAKRMTDKPSLVIVRTHIAFGSPNRQDTAKAHGEPLGVEEVKLTKQNLGWPSLEPFHVPEEALARWRAATARGARLESDWSARYAAYRKTHPDLAAELERRLQSRLPEGWDAGLPAFGPADAQATRAASGKTINAIASKLPEMIGGSGDLTGSNNTEIKGGGVFAAASRAGRNFHFGVREHGMGAVLNGIAYHRGFMPFGGTFLIFSDYMRPAIRLAALAGLKVIYVFTHDSIGLGEDGPTHQPIEQLSALRAIPNMTVIRPSDPTEVVEAWRAAVRHTAGPVALVLTRQKVPVVDRGHYAPANGLRLGGYVLADAAGGKPKVILMATGSEVELMIGAYEKLTAARIPTRAVSMPCLEFFAAQPPAYRDAVLPPGVPLRIAVEAAAPQSWYRWVGDRGVVVGIERFGASAPYQRIYQELGLTVDRIVAEAKRLV
;
A
#
# COMPACT_ATOMS: atom_id res chain seq x y z
N MET A 1 6.12 -27.95 -36.27
CA MET A 1 7.01 -27.33 -37.25
C MET A 1 7.68 -26.18 -36.53
N THR A 2 8.98 -26.28 -36.32
CA THR A 2 9.79 -25.17 -35.82
C THR A 2 9.92 -24.21 -37.00
N ASP A 3 9.22 -23.05 -36.92
CA ASP A 3 9.41 -21.98 -37.87
C ASP A 3 10.90 -21.62 -37.89
N VAL A 4 11.52 -21.69 -39.05
CA VAL A 4 12.92 -21.28 -39.24
C VAL A 4 12.95 -19.78 -39.07
N VAL A 5 13.54 -19.30 -37.96
CA VAL A 5 13.75 -17.86 -37.72
C VAL A 5 14.66 -17.34 -38.85
N THR A 6 14.22 -16.32 -39.56
CA THR A 6 14.96 -15.71 -40.65
C THR A 6 15.83 -14.55 -40.15
N ASP A 7 16.89 -14.20 -40.89
CA ASP A 7 17.71 -13.00 -40.60
C ASP A 7 16.86 -11.73 -40.51
N ARG A 8 15.78 -11.67 -41.31
CA ARG A 8 14.82 -10.56 -41.29
C ARG A 8 14.02 -10.50 -39.96
N ASP A 9 13.67 -11.66 -39.38
CA ASP A 9 12.97 -11.72 -38.08
C ASP A 9 13.89 -11.25 -36.95
N ILE A 10 15.16 -11.65 -36.99
CA ILE A 10 16.18 -11.23 -36.02
C ILE A 10 16.37 -9.70 -36.11
N ALA A 11 16.50 -9.14 -37.31
CA ALA A 11 16.65 -7.70 -37.52
C ALA A 11 15.44 -6.92 -37.02
N LEU A 12 14.22 -7.43 -37.22
CA LEU A 12 12.99 -6.82 -36.74
C LEU A 12 12.87 -6.88 -35.21
N GLU A 13 13.24 -8.00 -34.55
CA GLU A 13 13.27 -8.08 -33.09
C GLU A 13 14.25 -7.05 -32.51
N GLN A 14 15.44 -6.91 -33.10
CA GLN A 14 16.43 -5.91 -32.67
C GLN A 14 15.92 -4.48 -32.86
N LEU A 15 15.20 -4.21 -33.96
CA LEU A 15 14.57 -2.91 -34.19
C LEU A 15 13.50 -2.61 -33.13
N CYS A 16 12.68 -3.58 -32.77
CA CYS A 16 11.67 -3.46 -31.71
C CYS A 16 12.32 -3.14 -30.35
N ILE A 17 13.41 -3.83 -30.00
CA ILE A 17 14.17 -3.60 -28.77
C ILE A 17 14.77 -2.20 -28.77
N ASN A 18 15.41 -1.80 -29.87
CA ASN A 18 16.02 -0.48 -30.00
C ASN A 18 14.98 0.65 -30.00
N THR A 19 13.71 0.37 -30.38
CA THR A 19 12.61 1.34 -30.24
C THR A 19 12.38 1.70 -28.77
N VAL A 20 12.41 0.73 -27.87
CA VAL A 20 12.28 1.00 -26.42
C VAL A 20 13.47 1.82 -25.92
N ARG A 21 14.70 1.46 -26.34
CA ARG A 21 15.92 2.19 -25.99
C ARG A 21 15.85 3.65 -26.45
N ALA A 22 15.46 3.87 -27.70
CA ALA A 22 15.34 5.21 -28.29
C ALA A 22 14.29 6.07 -27.56
N LEU A 23 13.11 5.55 -27.34
CA LEU A 23 12.05 6.26 -26.61
C LEU A 23 12.48 6.64 -25.20
N ALA A 24 13.16 5.74 -24.48
CA ALA A 24 13.64 6.02 -23.14
C ALA A 24 14.71 7.12 -23.10
N MET A 25 15.69 7.07 -24.01
CA MET A 25 16.71 8.12 -24.13
C MET A 25 16.10 9.47 -24.48
N ASP A 26 15.22 9.49 -25.49
CA ASP A 26 14.65 10.73 -26.01
C ASP A 26 13.76 11.42 -24.96
N ALA A 27 12.93 10.64 -24.24
CA ALA A 27 12.06 11.19 -23.21
C ALA A 27 12.84 11.77 -22.02
N VAL A 28 13.86 11.04 -21.55
CA VAL A 28 14.72 11.51 -20.46
C VAL A 28 15.53 12.74 -20.91
N GLN A 29 16.04 12.73 -22.14
CA GLN A 29 16.79 13.88 -22.68
C GLN A 29 15.90 15.11 -22.84
N GLN A 30 14.67 14.95 -23.34
CA GLN A 30 13.73 16.06 -23.49
C GLN A 30 13.29 16.64 -22.14
N ALA A 31 13.09 15.79 -21.14
CA ALA A 31 12.75 16.22 -19.78
C ALA A 31 13.92 16.82 -19.01
N GLU A 32 15.14 16.70 -19.53
CA GLU A 32 16.40 17.03 -18.83
C GLU A 32 16.49 16.41 -17.42
N SER A 33 15.76 15.30 -17.22
CA SER A 33 15.63 14.63 -15.93
C SER A 33 15.12 13.20 -16.11
N GLY A 34 15.73 12.25 -15.40
CA GLY A 34 15.28 10.86 -15.39
C GLY A 34 16.43 9.86 -15.46
N HIS A 35 16.06 8.59 -15.67
CA HIS A 35 16.97 7.46 -15.59
C HIS A 35 16.95 6.68 -16.92
N PRO A 36 17.84 6.97 -17.86
CA PRO A 36 17.81 6.34 -19.18
C PRO A 36 18.48 4.95 -19.20
N GLY A 37 19.48 4.73 -18.34
CA GLY A 37 20.38 3.60 -18.45
C GLY A 37 19.73 2.24 -18.20
N THR A 38 18.94 2.11 -17.15
CA THR A 38 18.24 0.88 -16.80
C THR A 38 17.18 0.49 -17.85
N PRO A 39 16.31 1.39 -18.36
CA PRO A 39 15.44 1.10 -19.48
C PRO A 39 16.16 0.59 -20.72
N MET A 40 17.32 1.14 -21.04
CA MET A 40 18.14 0.72 -22.20
C MET A 40 18.70 -0.70 -22.00
N ALA A 41 19.15 -1.02 -20.77
CA ALA A 41 19.66 -2.34 -20.42
C ALA A 41 18.57 -3.42 -20.49
N LEU A 42 17.39 -3.11 -19.98
CA LEU A 42 16.26 -4.04 -19.82
C LEU A 42 15.36 -4.18 -21.07
N ALA A 43 15.60 -3.42 -22.13
CA ALA A 43 14.75 -3.46 -23.34
C ALA A 43 14.62 -4.88 -23.94
N PRO A 44 15.67 -5.72 -24.04
CA PRO A 44 15.54 -7.11 -24.49
C PRO A 44 14.68 -7.97 -23.58
N LEU A 45 14.84 -7.84 -22.25
CA LEU A 45 14.04 -8.56 -21.27
C LEU A 45 12.56 -8.18 -21.38
N ALA A 46 12.26 -6.89 -21.51
CA ALA A 46 10.90 -6.41 -21.72
C ALA A 46 10.30 -6.95 -23.02
N TRP A 47 11.07 -6.97 -24.12
CA TRP A 47 10.65 -7.58 -25.38
C TRP A 47 10.22 -9.04 -25.20
N VAL A 48 11.10 -9.87 -24.61
CA VAL A 48 10.81 -11.29 -24.38
C VAL A 48 9.60 -11.46 -23.48
N LEU A 49 9.53 -10.72 -22.36
CA LEU A 49 8.41 -10.84 -21.41
C LEU A 49 7.07 -10.47 -22.08
N TRP A 50 6.96 -9.30 -22.68
CA TRP A 50 5.68 -8.80 -23.24
C TRP A 50 5.25 -9.53 -24.51
N GLN A 51 6.18 -9.95 -25.35
CA GLN A 51 5.84 -10.58 -26.63
C GLN A 51 5.69 -12.11 -26.53
N ARG A 52 6.38 -12.76 -25.61
CA ARG A 52 6.40 -14.22 -25.56
C ARG A 52 5.72 -14.83 -24.33
N HIS A 53 5.58 -14.10 -23.21
CA HIS A 53 5.14 -14.68 -21.94
C HIS A 53 3.93 -14.00 -21.30
N LEU A 54 3.91 -12.67 -21.21
CA LEU A 54 2.90 -11.94 -20.45
C LEU A 54 1.51 -12.05 -21.11
N ARG A 55 0.56 -12.54 -20.35
CA ARG A 55 -0.85 -12.60 -20.71
C ARG A 55 -1.51 -11.27 -20.33
N HIS A 56 -1.72 -10.41 -21.29
CA HIS A 56 -2.32 -9.10 -21.07
C HIS A 56 -3.21 -8.70 -22.27
N ASN A 57 -4.16 -7.82 -22.04
CA ASN A 57 -4.94 -7.19 -23.09
C ASN A 57 -4.81 -5.67 -22.99
N PRO A 58 -4.08 -5.00 -23.88
CA PRO A 58 -3.93 -3.54 -23.86
C PRO A 58 -5.25 -2.78 -23.93
N ALA A 59 -6.28 -3.34 -24.60
CA ALA A 59 -7.61 -2.74 -24.70
C ALA A 59 -8.43 -2.86 -23.41
N ASN A 60 -8.09 -3.81 -22.53
CA ASN A 60 -8.71 -3.98 -21.20
C ASN A 60 -7.65 -4.25 -20.12
N PRO A 61 -6.98 -3.22 -19.61
CA PRO A 61 -5.98 -3.37 -18.55
C PRO A 61 -6.57 -3.86 -17.23
N GLU A 62 -7.89 -3.93 -17.09
CA GLU A 62 -8.59 -4.41 -15.91
C GLU A 62 -9.04 -5.89 -16.00
N TRP A 63 -8.73 -6.60 -17.10
CA TRP A 63 -9.06 -8.01 -17.24
C TRP A 63 -8.59 -8.82 -16.03
N LEU A 64 -9.51 -9.56 -15.40
CA LEU A 64 -9.27 -10.22 -14.11
C LEU A 64 -8.09 -11.20 -14.15
N ASP A 65 -8.03 -12.09 -15.14
CA ASP A 65 -7.03 -13.16 -15.24
C ASP A 65 -5.82 -12.77 -16.11
N ARG A 66 -5.55 -11.46 -16.25
CA ARG A 66 -4.28 -10.99 -16.82
C ARG A 66 -3.14 -11.28 -15.88
N ASP A 67 -1.96 -11.56 -16.40
CA ASP A 67 -0.74 -11.56 -15.61
C ASP A 67 -0.49 -10.16 -15.02
N ARG A 68 0.08 -10.09 -13.83
CA ARG A 68 0.46 -8.84 -13.16
C ARG A 68 1.93 -8.54 -13.43
N PHE A 69 2.23 -7.28 -13.66
CA PHE A 69 3.60 -6.82 -13.82
C PHE A 69 3.89 -5.65 -12.88
N VAL A 70 4.94 -5.77 -12.07
CA VAL A 70 5.40 -4.73 -11.14
C VAL A 70 6.82 -4.32 -11.51
N LEU A 71 7.03 -3.05 -11.82
CA LEU A 71 8.37 -2.47 -11.97
C LEU A 71 8.81 -1.95 -10.60
N SER A 72 9.54 -2.77 -9.83
CA SER A 72 10.00 -2.39 -8.49
C SER A 72 11.05 -1.28 -8.54
N CYS A 73 11.99 -1.36 -9.47
CA CYS A 73 12.91 -0.27 -9.81
C CYS A 73 12.17 0.86 -10.55
N GLY A 74 11.29 1.56 -9.81
CA GLY A 74 10.37 2.55 -10.39
C GLY A 74 11.04 3.70 -11.12
N HIS A 75 12.33 3.96 -10.88
CA HIS A 75 13.12 4.91 -11.65
C HIS A 75 13.27 4.51 -13.14
N ALA A 76 13.18 3.21 -13.44
CA ALA A 76 13.18 2.72 -14.83
C ALA A 76 11.82 2.86 -15.53
N CYS A 77 10.92 3.71 -15.06
CA CYS A 77 9.54 3.87 -15.55
C CYS A 77 9.43 4.09 -17.07
N MET A 78 10.43 4.70 -17.71
CA MET A 78 10.44 4.86 -19.17
C MET A 78 10.49 3.53 -19.92
N LEU A 79 11.02 2.45 -19.33
CA LEU A 79 10.86 1.09 -19.87
C LEU A 79 9.37 0.74 -19.97
N LEU A 80 8.66 0.87 -18.85
CA LEU A 80 7.25 0.50 -18.76
C LEU A 80 6.38 1.39 -19.65
N TYR A 81 6.57 2.72 -19.62
CA TYR A 81 5.79 3.64 -20.44
C TYR A 81 6.01 3.39 -21.94
N SER A 82 7.25 3.14 -22.37
CA SER A 82 7.54 2.78 -23.77
C SER A 82 6.82 1.51 -24.20
N VAL A 83 6.86 0.47 -23.36
CA VAL A 83 6.19 -0.81 -23.65
C VAL A 83 4.67 -0.67 -23.65
N LEU A 84 4.09 0.08 -22.71
CA LEU A 84 2.64 0.33 -22.67
C LEU A 84 2.17 1.07 -23.94
N TYR A 85 2.88 2.12 -24.36
CA TYR A 85 2.62 2.80 -25.62
C TYR A 85 2.72 1.85 -26.82
N LEU A 86 3.84 1.15 -26.93
CA LEU A 86 4.13 0.29 -28.07
C LEU A 86 3.15 -0.88 -28.20
N THR A 87 2.73 -1.48 -27.09
CA THR A 87 1.77 -2.61 -27.08
C THR A 87 0.32 -2.20 -27.25
N GLY A 88 -0.01 -0.91 -27.14
CA GLY A 88 -1.33 -0.40 -27.46
C GLY A 88 -2.26 -0.11 -26.30
N TYR A 89 -1.72 0.08 -25.10
CA TYR A 89 -2.49 0.69 -24.03
C TYR A 89 -2.89 2.12 -24.37
N ASP A 90 -3.89 2.66 -23.70
CA ASP A 90 -4.32 4.05 -23.86
C ASP A 90 -3.28 5.02 -23.28
N LEU A 91 -2.11 5.05 -23.91
CA LEU A 91 -0.99 5.95 -23.61
C LEU A 91 -0.40 6.44 -24.94
N PRO A 92 -0.79 7.60 -25.46
CA PRO A 92 -0.30 8.11 -26.75
C PRO A 92 1.16 8.59 -26.64
N LEU A 93 1.84 8.64 -27.80
CA LEU A 93 3.24 9.12 -27.90
C LEU A 93 3.41 10.53 -27.34
N GLU A 94 2.41 11.37 -27.47
CA GLU A 94 2.42 12.75 -26.94
C GLU A 94 2.57 12.77 -25.40
N GLU A 95 2.06 11.76 -24.70
CA GLU A 95 2.29 11.64 -23.25
C GLU A 95 3.72 11.15 -22.93
N ILE A 96 4.32 10.31 -23.77
CA ILE A 96 5.74 9.96 -23.68
C ILE A 96 6.62 11.21 -23.82
N LYS A 97 6.32 12.08 -24.78
CA LYS A 97 7.00 13.36 -25.00
C LYS A 97 6.86 14.33 -23.83
N LYS A 98 5.81 14.17 -23.01
CA LYS A 98 5.57 14.99 -21.80
C LYS A 98 6.08 14.31 -20.52
N PHE A 99 7.02 13.39 -20.63
CA PHE A 99 7.59 12.73 -19.46
C PHE A 99 8.03 13.73 -18.38
N ARG A 100 7.62 13.49 -17.13
CA ARG A 100 7.88 14.36 -15.97
C ARG A 100 7.32 15.79 -16.06
N GLN A 101 6.35 16.06 -16.94
CA GLN A 101 5.69 17.35 -16.98
C GLN A 101 4.43 17.37 -16.13
N TRP A 102 4.05 18.55 -15.63
CA TRP A 102 2.83 18.71 -14.84
C TRP A 102 1.59 18.24 -15.58
N GLY A 103 0.83 17.35 -14.96
CA GLY A 103 -0.42 16.80 -15.51
C GLY A 103 -0.24 15.75 -16.61
N SER A 104 1.00 15.34 -16.93
CA SER A 104 1.22 14.25 -17.89
C SER A 104 0.89 12.89 -17.29
N ARG A 105 0.54 11.93 -18.13
CA ARG A 105 0.27 10.53 -17.76
C ARG A 105 1.54 9.70 -17.61
N THR A 106 2.72 10.32 -17.70
CA THR A 106 4.03 9.69 -17.54
C THR A 106 4.83 10.38 -16.42
N PRO A 107 4.42 10.20 -15.14
CA PRO A 107 5.15 10.77 -14.01
C PRO A 107 6.55 10.19 -13.88
N GLY A 108 7.38 10.83 -13.05
CA GLY A 108 8.79 10.47 -12.87
C GLY A 108 9.08 9.08 -12.32
N HIS A 109 8.11 8.44 -11.73
CA HIS A 109 8.06 7.04 -11.30
C HIS A 109 6.66 6.51 -11.53
N SER A 110 6.49 5.19 -11.63
CA SER A 110 5.20 4.58 -11.94
C SER A 110 4.17 4.82 -10.84
N GLU A 111 2.97 5.31 -11.22
CA GLU A 111 1.86 5.58 -10.30
C GLU A 111 0.60 4.82 -10.73
N TYR A 112 0.07 4.01 -9.80
CA TYR A 112 -1.18 3.27 -9.97
C TYR A 112 -2.37 4.22 -10.15
N GLY A 113 -3.26 3.88 -11.09
CA GLY A 113 -4.45 4.68 -11.38
C GLY A 113 -4.18 5.96 -12.20
N HIS A 114 -2.90 6.30 -12.44
CA HIS A 114 -2.49 7.46 -13.22
C HIS A 114 -2.18 7.10 -14.69
N THR A 115 -1.43 6.02 -14.88
CA THR A 115 -1.10 5.49 -16.21
C THR A 115 -1.80 4.15 -16.42
N PRO A 116 -2.62 3.97 -17.48
CA PRO A 116 -3.24 2.67 -17.77
C PRO A 116 -2.21 1.56 -17.94
N GLY A 117 -2.43 0.42 -17.27
CA GLY A 117 -1.51 -0.72 -17.29
C GLY A 117 -0.41 -0.69 -16.22
N VAL A 118 -0.31 0.37 -15.43
CA VAL A 118 0.55 0.39 -14.24
C VAL A 118 -0.16 -0.29 -13.07
N GLU A 119 0.43 -1.36 -12.55
CA GLU A 119 -0.18 -2.22 -11.52
C GLU A 119 0.14 -1.79 -10.08
N ALA A 120 1.20 -1.01 -9.86
CA ALA A 120 1.59 -0.54 -8.53
C ALA A 120 2.32 0.80 -8.61
N THR A 121 2.16 1.62 -7.57
CA THR A 121 2.97 2.82 -7.36
C THR A 121 4.31 2.42 -6.76
N THR A 122 5.39 2.72 -7.48
CA THR A 122 6.77 2.41 -7.08
C THR A 122 7.65 3.66 -7.15
N GLY A 123 8.92 3.52 -6.79
CA GLY A 123 9.87 4.63 -6.68
C GLY A 123 10.74 4.45 -5.44
N PRO A 124 10.17 4.39 -4.21
CA PRO A 124 10.92 3.84 -3.08
C PRO A 124 11.26 2.37 -3.34
N LEU A 125 12.56 2.08 -3.38
CA LEU A 125 13.09 0.76 -3.76
C LEU A 125 12.60 -0.34 -2.81
N GLY A 126 12.47 -1.56 -3.33
CA GLY A 126 12.00 -2.74 -2.60
C GLY A 126 10.49 -2.84 -2.38
N GLN A 127 9.75 -1.72 -2.45
CA GLN A 127 8.30 -1.72 -2.26
C GLN A 127 7.58 -2.59 -3.30
N GLY A 128 8.01 -2.50 -4.56
CA GLY A 128 7.44 -3.29 -5.66
C GLY A 128 7.63 -4.80 -5.47
N VAL A 129 8.75 -5.25 -4.89
CA VAL A 129 8.96 -6.65 -4.53
C VAL A 129 7.89 -7.12 -3.54
N GLY A 130 7.64 -6.34 -2.48
CA GLY A 130 6.58 -6.62 -1.51
C GLY A 130 5.18 -6.59 -2.13
N ASN A 131 4.91 -5.64 -3.03
CA ASN A 131 3.63 -5.58 -3.75
C ASN A 131 3.41 -6.81 -4.64
N ALA A 132 4.44 -7.26 -5.36
CA ALA A 132 4.36 -8.46 -6.19
C ALA A 132 4.07 -9.73 -5.35
N VAL A 133 4.69 -9.84 -4.18
CA VAL A 133 4.36 -10.93 -3.22
C VAL A 133 2.90 -10.87 -2.81
N GLY A 134 2.37 -9.68 -2.51
CA GLY A 134 0.95 -9.48 -2.16
C GLY A 134 0.00 -9.87 -3.29
N MET A 135 0.33 -9.52 -4.54
CA MET A 135 -0.44 -9.92 -5.72
C MET A 135 -0.45 -11.43 -5.93
N ALA A 136 0.70 -12.10 -5.75
CA ALA A 136 0.78 -13.56 -5.85
C ALA A 136 0.01 -14.27 -4.73
N ILE A 137 -0.03 -13.71 -3.52
CA ILE A 137 -0.88 -14.19 -2.43
C ILE A 137 -2.36 -14.05 -2.81
N ALA A 138 -2.76 -12.91 -3.38
CA ALA A 138 -4.12 -12.65 -3.80
C ALA A 138 -4.59 -13.63 -4.88
N GLU A 139 -3.76 -13.87 -5.91
CA GLU A 139 -4.03 -14.89 -6.92
C GLU A 139 -4.24 -16.26 -6.27
N ALA A 140 -3.29 -16.72 -5.45
CA ALA A 140 -3.33 -18.05 -4.84
C ALA A 140 -4.58 -18.25 -3.95
N GLN A 141 -5.00 -17.21 -3.23
CA GLN A 141 -6.19 -17.26 -2.39
C GLN A 141 -7.48 -17.25 -3.22
N LEU A 142 -7.58 -16.38 -4.24
CA LEU A 142 -8.74 -16.36 -5.13
C LEU A 142 -8.89 -17.68 -5.90
N ALA A 143 -7.79 -18.23 -6.42
CA ALA A 143 -7.79 -19.52 -7.10
C ALA A 143 -8.33 -20.64 -6.18
N ALA A 144 -7.85 -20.69 -4.93
CA ALA A 144 -8.30 -21.68 -3.95
C ALA A 144 -9.79 -21.55 -3.58
N VAL A 145 -10.30 -20.31 -3.56
CA VAL A 145 -11.71 -20.05 -3.20
C VAL A 145 -12.65 -20.23 -4.39
N PHE A 146 -12.27 -19.81 -5.59
CA PHE A 146 -13.19 -19.69 -6.72
C PHE A 146 -12.99 -20.73 -7.82
N ASN A 147 -11.78 -21.24 -8.06
CA ASN A 147 -11.60 -22.28 -9.07
C ASN A 147 -12.35 -23.56 -8.73
N ARG A 148 -12.84 -24.23 -9.74
CA ARG A 148 -13.53 -25.53 -9.63
C ARG A 148 -13.02 -26.47 -10.72
N PRO A 149 -13.10 -27.79 -10.53
CA PRO A 149 -12.67 -28.75 -11.56
C PRO A 149 -13.27 -28.43 -12.94
N GLY A 150 -12.40 -28.25 -13.93
CA GLY A 150 -12.78 -27.84 -15.29
C GLY A 150 -13.06 -26.34 -15.48
N HIS A 151 -12.91 -25.52 -14.43
CA HIS A 151 -13.14 -24.08 -14.46
C HIS A 151 -12.05 -23.32 -13.71
N ASP A 152 -10.84 -23.28 -14.28
CA ASP A 152 -9.75 -22.46 -13.78
C ASP A 152 -9.93 -21.02 -14.30
N ILE A 153 -10.62 -20.21 -13.49
CA ILE A 153 -10.96 -18.82 -13.83
C ILE A 153 -9.94 -17.81 -13.26
N ILE A 154 -9.11 -18.25 -12.34
CA ILE A 154 -7.99 -17.49 -11.75
C ILE A 154 -6.73 -18.32 -11.94
N ASP A 155 -5.87 -17.92 -12.89
CA ASP A 155 -4.66 -18.67 -13.24
C ASP A 155 -3.60 -17.76 -13.90
N HIS A 156 -3.24 -16.69 -13.20
CA HIS A 156 -2.26 -15.74 -13.72
C HIS A 156 -0.98 -15.72 -12.89
N HIS A 157 0.11 -15.30 -13.52
CA HIS A 157 1.40 -15.09 -12.88
C HIS A 157 1.54 -13.64 -12.43
N THR A 158 2.39 -13.43 -11.45
CA THR A 158 2.88 -12.10 -11.07
C THR A 158 4.36 -12.03 -11.41
N TYR A 159 4.73 -11.09 -12.28
CA TYR A 159 6.10 -10.78 -12.64
C TYR A 159 6.52 -9.47 -11.97
N PHE A 160 7.77 -9.40 -11.56
CA PHE A 160 8.37 -8.12 -11.17
C PHE A 160 9.79 -8.00 -11.71
N ILE A 161 10.18 -6.75 -12.02
CA ILE A 161 11.57 -6.41 -12.29
C ILE A 161 12.11 -5.64 -11.09
N CYS A 162 13.27 -6.02 -10.59
CA CYS A 162 14.00 -5.35 -9.52
C CYS A 162 15.46 -5.11 -9.93
N SER A 163 16.11 -4.19 -9.23
CA SER A 163 17.52 -3.83 -9.43
C SER A 163 18.36 -4.11 -8.19
N ASP A 164 19.66 -3.85 -8.25
CA ASP A 164 20.58 -3.98 -7.12
C ASP A 164 20.07 -3.25 -5.88
N GLY A 165 19.65 -2.00 -6.03
CA GLY A 165 19.13 -1.17 -4.95
C GLY A 165 17.85 -1.74 -4.33
N ASP A 166 16.94 -2.31 -5.11
CA ASP A 166 15.77 -3.02 -4.56
C ASP A 166 16.18 -4.15 -3.63
N LEU A 167 17.24 -4.89 -3.99
CA LEU A 167 17.69 -6.07 -3.24
C LEU A 167 18.62 -5.72 -2.07
N MET A 168 19.10 -4.48 -1.96
CA MET A 168 19.75 -3.94 -0.76
C MET A 168 18.74 -3.57 0.32
N GLU A 169 17.52 -3.20 -0.06
CA GLU A 169 16.48 -2.77 0.87
C GLU A 169 16.01 -3.89 1.80
N GLY A 170 15.88 -3.59 3.10
CA GLY A 170 15.42 -4.55 4.11
C GLY A 170 14.06 -5.16 3.81
N ILE A 171 13.15 -4.39 3.23
CA ILE A 171 11.80 -4.86 2.85
C ILE A 171 11.85 -6.00 1.83
N SER A 172 12.82 -6.02 0.91
CA SER A 172 12.98 -7.10 -0.07
C SER A 172 13.38 -8.41 0.59
N HIS A 173 14.19 -8.37 1.66
CA HIS A 173 14.52 -9.54 2.48
C HIS A 173 13.26 -10.10 3.17
N GLU A 174 12.46 -9.23 3.78
CA GLU A 174 11.22 -9.61 4.44
C GLU A 174 10.23 -10.24 3.45
N ALA A 175 9.99 -9.59 2.31
CA ALA A 175 9.06 -10.04 1.29
C ALA A 175 9.52 -11.36 0.62
N ALA A 176 10.80 -11.47 0.26
CA ALA A 176 11.36 -12.68 -0.35
C ALA A 176 11.26 -13.89 0.61
N SER A 177 11.54 -13.68 1.90
CA SER A 177 11.40 -14.71 2.91
C SER A 177 9.93 -15.16 3.06
N ILE A 178 8.96 -14.25 3.06
CA ILE A 178 7.53 -14.57 3.09
C ILE A 178 7.14 -15.38 1.84
N ALA A 179 7.57 -14.97 0.66
CA ALA A 179 7.22 -15.63 -0.60
C ALA A 179 7.75 -17.07 -0.68
N GLY A 180 9.00 -17.29 -0.25
CA GLY A 180 9.60 -18.63 -0.19
C GLY A 180 8.92 -19.52 0.84
N HIS A 181 8.64 -19.01 2.05
CA HIS A 181 7.89 -19.71 3.09
C HIS A 181 6.50 -20.13 2.59
N LEU A 182 5.81 -19.25 1.90
CA LEU A 182 4.51 -19.51 1.33
C LEU A 182 4.55 -20.31 0.01
N LYS A 183 5.72 -20.60 -0.55
CA LYS A 183 5.87 -21.36 -1.81
C LYS A 183 5.01 -20.79 -2.95
N LEU A 184 5.15 -19.51 -3.24
CA LEU A 184 4.34 -18.81 -4.26
C LEU A 184 4.86 -19.09 -5.67
N GLY A 185 4.55 -20.26 -6.24
CA GLY A 185 5.10 -20.73 -7.52
C GLY A 185 4.77 -19.89 -8.75
N LYS A 186 3.73 -19.04 -8.70
CA LYS A 186 3.39 -18.12 -9.79
C LYS A 186 4.03 -16.73 -9.66
N LEU A 187 4.92 -16.53 -8.69
CA LEU A 187 5.72 -15.31 -8.53
C LEU A 187 7.07 -15.46 -9.22
N ILE A 188 7.36 -14.59 -10.18
CA ILE A 188 8.59 -14.61 -10.97
C ILE A 188 9.26 -13.25 -10.92
N GLY A 189 10.41 -13.18 -10.25
CA GLY A 189 11.29 -12.03 -10.22
C GLY A 189 12.33 -12.07 -11.33
N LEU A 190 12.57 -10.92 -11.93
CA LEU A 190 13.57 -10.68 -12.98
C LEU A 190 14.52 -9.61 -12.43
N TYR A 191 15.73 -10.00 -12.05
CA TYR A 191 16.69 -9.12 -11.41
C TYR A 191 17.67 -8.56 -12.44
N ASP A 192 17.69 -7.23 -12.56
CA ASP A 192 18.64 -6.45 -13.36
C ASP A 192 19.99 -6.37 -12.64
N ASP A 193 20.86 -7.34 -12.91
CA ASP A 193 22.19 -7.47 -12.34
C ASP A 193 23.19 -6.66 -13.19
N ASN A 194 23.10 -5.33 -13.13
CA ASN A 194 23.93 -4.44 -13.96
C ASN A 194 25.21 -3.95 -13.26
N HIS A 195 25.36 -4.18 -11.97
CA HIS A 195 26.49 -3.81 -11.13
C HIS A 195 26.71 -2.30 -10.94
N ILE A 196 25.76 -1.44 -11.25
CA ILE A 196 25.91 0.03 -11.15
C ILE A 196 24.77 0.63 -10.32
N THR A 197 25.17 1.48 -9.38
CA THR A 197 24.28 2.36 -8.62
C THR A 197 24.57 3.83 -8.94
N ILE A 198 23.87 4.76 -8.27
CA ILE A 198 24.13 6.22 -8.40
C ILE A 198 25.56 6.56 -7.94
N ASP A 199 26.05 5.91 -6.89
CA ASP A 199 27.36 6.17 -6.32
C ASP A 199 28.50 5.54 -7.13
N GLY A 200 28.23 4.52 -7.95
CA GLY A 200 29.24 3.80 -8.72
C GLY A 200 28.99 2.31 -8.84
N ASP A 201 30.07 1.53 -8.85
CA ASP A 201 30.01 0.08 -8.86
C ASP A 201 29.38 -0.46 -7.57
N THR A 202 28.54 -1.48 -7.69
CA THR A 202 27.88 -2.12 -6.54
C THR A 202 28.87 -2.67 -5.51
N ALA A 203 30.09 -3.04 -5.93
CA ALA A 203 31.14 -3.53 -5.02
C ALA A 203 31.52 -2.52 -3.92
N LEU A 204 31.15 -1.24 -4.06
CA LEU A 204 31.32 -0.23 -3.02
C LEU A 204 30.50 -0.51 -1.76
N ALA A 205 29.32 -1.13 -1.91
CA ALA A 205 28.36 -1.30 -0.81
C ALA A 205 27.59 -2.63 -0.83
N PHE A 206 27.71 -3.45 -1.88
CA PHE A 206 26.90 -4.66 -2.08
C PHE A 206 27.78 -5.81 -2.62
N SER A 207 28.14 -6.73 -1.74
CA SER A 207 28.95 -7.91 -2.05
C SER A 207 28.21 -9.23 -1.78
N ASP A 208 26.90 -9.17 -1.56
CA ASP A 208 26.08 -10.32 -1.27
C ASP A 208 26.02 -11.28 -2.48
N ASP A 209 26.08 -12.59 -2.22
CA ASP A 209 25.69 -13.58 -3.22
C ASP A 209 24.15 -13.67 -3.24
N THR A 210 23.54 -12.84 -4.08
CA THR A 210 22.08 -12.76 -4.23
C THR A 210 21.46 -14.12 -4.57
N ALA A 211 22.13 -14.94 -5.37
CA ALA A 211 21.62 -16.28 -5.70
C ALA A 211 21.50 -17.15 -4.45
N LYS A 212 22.58 -17.29 -3.67
CA LYS A 212 22.57 -18.09 -2.43
C LYS A 212 21.58 -17.54 -1.42
N ARG A 213 21.45 -16.20 -1.33
CA ARG A 213 20.48 -15.56 -0.44
C ARG A 213 19.04 -15.95 -0.78
N PHE A 214 18.66 -15.91 -2.06
CA PHE A 214 17.31 -16.29 -2.49
C PHE A 214 17.10 -17.81 -2.42
N GLU A 215 18.12 -18.62 -2.71
CA GLU A 215 18.08 -20.08 -2.48
C GLU A 215 17.81 -20.40 -1.01
N ALA A 216 18.46 -19.68 -0.07
CA ALA A 216 18.22 -19.81 1.37
C ALA A 216 16.79 -19.41 1.79
N TYR A 217 16.15 -18.47 1.07
CA TYR A 217 14.72 -18.18 1.25
C TYR A 217 13.79 -19.24 0.64
N GLY A 218 14.31 -20.22 -0.06
CA GLY A 218 13.53 -21.29 -0.70
C GLY A 218 13.05 -20.95 -2.11
N TRP A 219 13.67 -20.00 -2.79
CA TRP A 219 13.38 -19.67 -4.18
C TRP A 219 14.10 -20.60 -5.15
N HIS A 220 13.53 -20.76 -6.34
CA HIS A 220 14.19 -21.31 -7.52
C HIS A 220 14.98 -20.19 -8.20
N VAL A 221 16.30 -20.34 -8.31
CA VAL A 221 17.18 -19.30 -8.84
C VAL A 221 17.81 -19.75 -10.16
N GLN A 222 17.84 -18.87 -11.14
CA GLN A 222 18.48 -19.06 -12.45
C GLN A 222 19.35 -17.85 -12.78
N ARG A 223 20.37 -18.06 -13.63
CA ARG A 223 21.25 -16.99 -14.13
C ARG A 223 21.21 -16.95 -15.66
N VAL A 224 21.03 -15.75 -16.21
CA VAL A 224 21.24 -15.42 -17.62
C VAL A 224 22.44 -14.50 -17.69
N THR A 225 23.53 -14.99 -18.29
CA THR A 225 24.83 -14.31 -18.29
C THR A 225 24.96 -13.18 -19.32
N ASP A 226 23.99 -13.08 -20.24
CA ASP A 226 23.89 -12.01 -21.23
C ASP A 226 22.42 -11.62 -21.42
N GLY A 227 22.04 -10.46 -20.93
CA GLY A 227 20.69 -9.90 -21.02
C GLY A 227 20.24 -9.56 -22.45
N ASN A 228 21.12 -9.62 -23.44
CA ASN A 228 20.76 -9.47 -24.86
C ASN A 228 20.49 -10.81 -25.56
N ASN A 229 20.75 -11.94 -24.89
CA ASN A 229 20.45 -13.26 -25.44
C ASN A 229 18.96 -13.60 -25.21
N LEU A 230 18.12 -13.34 -26.24
CA LEU A 230 16.67 -13.51 -26.16
C LEU A 230 16.24 -14.96 -25.91
N ASP A 231 16.98 -15.94 -26.43
CA ASP A 231 16.66 -17.37 -26.24
C ASP A 231 16.99 -17.84 -24.83
N ALA A 232 18.07 -17.32 -24.24
CA ALA A 232 18.41 -17.60 -22.85
C ALA A 232 17.35 -17.00 -21.91
N LEU A 233 16.89 -15.76 -22.16
CA LEU A 233 15.81 -15.11 -21.42
C LEU A 233 14.50 -15.90 -21.54
N ASP A 234 14.10 -16.28 -22.75
CA ASP A 234 12.89 -17.08 -23.00
C ASP A 234 12.95 -18.44 -22.28
N THR A 235 14.09 -19.13 -22.34
CA THR A 235 14.31 -20.41 -21.68
C THR A 235 14.20 -20.28 -20.17
N ALA A 236 14.81 -19.27 -19.57
CA ALA A 236 14.78 -19.04 -18.13
C ALA A 236 13.36 -18.72 -17.64
N ILE A 237 12.62 -17.87 -18.35
CA ILE A 237 11.22 -17.54 -18.00
C ILE A 237 10.32 -18.77 -18.14
N ARG A 238 10.49 -19.60 -19.20
CA ARG A 238 9.78 -20.87 -19.33
C ARG A 238 10.07 -21.83 -18.19
N ALA A 239 11.32 -21.92 -17.74
CA ALA A 239 11.71 -22.75 -16.61
C ALA A 239 11.09 -22.22 -15.29
N ALA A 240 11.07 -20.91 -15.08
CA ALA A 240 10.41 -20.28 -13.94
C ALA A 240 8.90 -20.58 -13.92
N LYS A 241 8.21 -20.51 -15.07
CA LYS A 241 6.76 -20.84 -15.18
C LYS A 241 6.45 -22.30 -14.89
N ARG A 242 7.39 -23.23 -15.11
CA ARG A 242 7.22 -24.64 -14.75
C ARG A 242 7.42 -24.94 -13.28
N MET A 243 8.02 -24.03 -12.53
CA MET A 243 8.24 -24.17 -11.09
C MET A 243 6.99 -23.77 -10.33
N THR A 244 6.22 -24.75 -9.86
CA THR A 244 4.90 -24.51 -9.27
C THR A 244 4.88 -24.46 -7.73
N ASP A 245 5.97 -24.91 -7.10
CA ASP A 245 6.07 -25.04 -5.63
C ASP A 245 7.11 -24.10 -4.99
N LYS A 246 7.71 -23.21 -5.78
CA LYS A 246 8.67 -22.19 -5.33
C LYS A 246 8.52 -20.92 -6.16
N PRO A 247 8.64 -19.72 -5.57
CA PRO A 247 8.86 -18.52 -6.36
C PRO A 247 10.18 -18.60 -7.12
N SER A 248 10.28 -17.93 -8.26
CA SER A 248 11.50 -17.97 -9.09
C SER A 248 12.16 -16.60 -9.17
N LEU A 249 13.50 -16.56 -9.12
CA LEU A 249 14.31 -15.39 -9.43
C LEU A 249 15.21 -15.72 -10.63
N VAL A 250 15.09 -14.92 -11.69
CA VAL A 250 16.01 -14.96 -12.83
C VAL A 250 16.96 -13.77 -12.71
N ILE A 251 18.22 -14.04 -12.43
CA ILE A 251 19.30 -13.05 -12.35
C ILE A 251 19.81 -12.82 -13.77
N VAL A 252 19.64 -11.60 -14.28
CA VAL A 252 19.97 -11.24 -15.66
C VAL A 252 21.14 -10.27 -15.66
N ARG A 253 22.32 -10.71 -16.12
CA ARG A 253 23.45 -9.82 -16.32
C ARG A 253 23.17 -8.87 -17.46
N THR A 254 23.09 -7.59 -17.16
CA THR A 254 22.86 -6.51 -18.13
C THR A 254 23.96 -5.48 -18.10
N HIS A 255 23.92 -4.55 -19.05
CA HIS A 255 24.83 -3.41 -19.13
C HIS A 255 24.00 -2.13 -19.14
N ILE A 256 24.11 -1.34 -18.06
CA ILE A 256 23.39 -0.06 -17.96
C ILE A 256 23.77 0.86 -19.12
N ALA A 257 22.77 1.56 -19.71
CA ALA A 257 22.96 2.38 -20.92
C ALA A 257 23.58 1.60 -22.09
N PHE A 258 23.14 0.36 -22.29
CA PHE A 258 23.63 -0.50 -23.39
C PHE A 258 23.63 0.25 -24.73
N GLY A 259 24.78 0.22 -25.41
CA GLY A 259 24.97 0.86 -26.71
C GLY A 259 25.45 2.30 -26.66
N SER A 260 25.56 2.92 -25.48
CA SER A 260 26.13 4.26 -25.34
C SER A 260 27.65 4.19 -25.32
N PRO A 261 28.38 4.79 -26.29
CA PRO A 261 29.83 4.65 -26.39
C PRO A 261 30.61 5.18 -25.18
N ASN A 262 30.12 6.23 -24.52
CA ASN A 262 30.84 6.90 -23.43
C ASN A 262 30.15 6.79 -22.07
N ARG A 263 28.93 6.21 -22.02
CA ARG A 263 28.14 6.16 -20.77
C ARG A 263 27.79 4.75 -20.34
N GLN A 264 27.91 3.75 -21.20
CA GLN A 264 27.64 2.36 -20.83
C GLN A 264 28.47 1.96 -19.61
N ASP A 265 27.85 1.23 -18.67
CA ASP A 265 28.47 0.74 -17.43
C ASP A 265 29.06 1.83 -16.52
N THR A 266 28.49 3.03 -16.57
CA THR A 266 28.90 4.14 -15.70
C THR A 266 27.76 4.62 -14.81
N ALA A 267 28.08 5.11 -13.60
CA ALA A 267 27.11 5.71 -12.68
C ALA A 267 26.37 6.91 -13.28
N LYS A 268 27.02 7.68 -14.16
CA LYS A 268 26.41 8.83 -14.87
C LYS A 268 25.26 8.44 -15.78
N ALA A 269 25.18 7.19 -16.22
CA ALA A 269 24.05 6.69 -17.01
C ALA A 269 22.87 6.27 -16.15
N HIS A 270 23.03 6.17 -14.83
CA HIS A 270 21.98 5.71 -13.93
C HIS A 270 20.86 6.77 -13.81
N GLY A 271 21.16 7.97 -13.35
CA GLY A 271 20.15 8.96 -12.95
C GLY A 271 20.24 10.33 -13.65
N GLU A 272 21.01 10.44 -14.74
CA GLU A 272 21.19 11.66 -15.51
C GLU A 272 20.86 11.45 -17.00
N PRO A 273 20.37 12.48 -17.71
CA PRO A 273 20.30 12.44 -19.18
C PRO A 273 21.67 12.12 -19.78
N LEU A 274 21.68 11.36 -20.87
CA LEU A 274 22.95 11.00 -21.54
C LEU A 274 23.68 12.23 -22.11
N GLY A 275 22.93 13.26 -22.49
CA GLY A 275 23.38 14.42 -23.24
C GLY A 275 23.07 14.27 -24.75
N VAL A 276 22.73 15.40 -25.41
CA VAL A 276 22.25 15.40 -26.80
C VAL A 276 23.22 14.69 -27.75
N GLU A 277 24.51 14.96 -27.63
CA GLU A 277 25.53 14.34 -28.49
C GLU A 277 25.66 12.83 -28.20
N GLU A 278 25.62 12.44 -26.93
CA GLU A 278 25.70 11.01 -26.56
C GLU A 278 24.46 10.23 -27.04
N VAL A 279 23.26 10.83 -27.01
CA VAL A 279 22.05 10.24 -27.59
C VAL A 279 22.24 9.99 -29.08
N LYS A 280 22.81 10.94 -29.84
CA LYS A 280 23.11 10.77 -31.27
C LYS A 280 24.13 9.64 -31.50
N LEU A 281 25.22 9.64 -30.76
CA LEU A 281 26.25 8.59 -30.85
C LEU A 281 25.67 7.22 -30.50
N THR A 282 24.81 7.14 -29.49
CA THR A 282 24.15 5.91 -29.10
C THR A 282 23.20 5.40 -30.20
N LYS A 283 22.40 6.28 -30.81
CA LYS A 283 21.53 5.93 -31.94
C LYS A 283 22.35 5.39 -33.12
N GLN A 284 23.47 6.05 -33.45
CA GLN A 284 24.38 5.60 -34.51
C GLN A 284 24.98 4.22 -34.19
N ASN A 285 25.49 4.02 -32.97
CA ASN A 285 26.09 2.77 -32.52
C ASN A 285 25.07 1.60 -32.53
N LEU A 286 23.82 1.87 -32.21
CA LEU A 286 22.73 0.89 -32.28
C LEU A 286 22.20 0.63 -33.70
N GLY A 287 22.71 1.33 -34.72
CA GLY A 287 22.19 1.25 -36.09
C GLY A 287 20.76 1.79 -36.21
N TRP A 288 20.38 2.75 -35.38
CA TRP A 288 19.04 3.33 -35.37
C TRP A 288 18.78 4.16 -36.63
N PRO A 289 17.59 4.00 -37.28
CA PRO A 289 17.37 4.56 -38.61
C PRO A 289 17.21 6.08 -38.66
N SER A 290 17.04 6.74 -37.50
CA SER A 290 16.81 8.18 -37.44
C SER A 290 17.49 8.83 -36.24
N LEU A 291 18.04 10.02 -36.40
CA LEU A 291 18.54 10.84 -35.30
C LEU A 291 17.45 11.74 -34.70
N GLU A 292 16.30 11.85 -35.36
CA GLU A 292 15.17 12.62 -34.86
C GLU A 292 14.63 12.00 -33.55
N PRO A 293 14.32 12.83 -32.54
CA PRO A 293 13.72 12.36 -31.31
C PRO A 293 12.32 11.72 -31.55
N PHE A 294 12.00 10.72 -30.76
CA PHE A 294 10.71 10.02 -30.78
C PHE A 294 10.34 9.40 -32.12
N HIS A 295 11.32 9.11 -32.95
CA HIS A 295 11.08 8.31 -34.15
C HIS A 295 10.70 6.88 -33.76
N VAL A 296 9.55 6.40 -34.28
CA VAL A 296 9.06 5.03 -34.08
C VAL A 296 8.86 4.39 -35.45
N PRO A 297 9.71 3.42 -35.84
CA PRO A 297 9.53 2.73 -37.13
C PRO A 297 8.20 2.01 -37.19
N GLU A 298 7.48 2.14 -38.31
CA GLU A 298 6.14 1.55 -38.51
C GLU A 298 6.13 0.02 -38.34
N GLU A 299 7.15 -0.66 -38.86
CA GLU A 299 7.27 -2.12 -38.73
C GLU A 299 7.50 -2.58 -37.29
N ALA A 300 8.29 -1.84 -36.49
CA ALA A 300 8.46 -2.11 -35.08
C ALA A 300 7.16 -1.87 -34.30
N LEU A 301 6.48 -0.76 -34.55
CA LEU A 301 5.19 -0.45 -33.96
C LEU A 301 4.15 -1.53 -34.30
N ALA A 302 4.04 -1.95 -35.56
CA ALA A 302 3.13 -3.01 -35.96
C ALA A 302 3.43 -4.34 -35.25
N ARG A 303 4.73 -4.69 -35.11
CA ARG A 303 5.14 -5.90 -34.39
C ARG A 303 4.78 -5.86 -32.90
N TRP A 304 5.00 -4.74 -32.22
CA TRP A 304 4.58 -4.53 -30.83
C TRP A 304 3.05 -4.58 -30.69
N ARG A 305 2.32 -3.95 -31.58
CA ARG A 305 0.84 -3.88 -31.59
C ARG A 305 0.17 -5.23 -31.82
N ALA A 306 0.87 -6.25 -32.33
CA ALA A 306 0.35 -7.62 -32.38
C ALA A 306 -0.12 -8.15 -31.02
N ALA A 307 0.38 -7.57 -29.92
CA ALA A 307 -0.09 -7.82 -28.56
C ALA A 307 -1.59 -7.54 -28.38
N THR A 308 -2.16 -6.54 -29.08
CA THR A 308 -3.59 -6.20 -28.97
C THR A 308 -4.50 -7.35 -29.45
N ALA A 309 -4.23 -7.89 -30.64
CA ALA A 309 -5.01 -9.02 -31.16
C ALA A 309 -4.82 -10.29 -30.34
N ARG A 310 -3.59 -10.55 -29.86
CA ARG A 310 -3.30 -11.67 -28.96
C ARG A 310 -4.05 -11.53 -27.64
N GLY A 311 -4.02 -10.35 -27.03
CA GLY A 311 -4.70 -10.05 -25.78
C GLY A 311 -6.20 -10.19 -25.87
N ALA A 312 -6.82 -9.63 -26.92
CA ALA A 312 -8.24 -9.76 -27.16
C ALA A 312 -8.68 -11.22 -27.28
N ARG A 313 -7.89 -12.07 -27.95
CA ARG A 313 -8.17 -13.52 -28.04
C ARG A 313 -8.06 -14.20 -26.67
N LEU A 314 -6.99 -13.94 -25.92
CA LEU A 314 -6.79 -14.53 -24.58
C LEU A 314 -7.94 -14.18 -23.65
N GLU A 315 -8.40 -12.93 -23.65
CA GLU A 315 -9.53 -12.51 -22.85
C GLU A 315 -10.86 -13.09 -23.34
N SER A 316 -11.06 -13.22 -24.65
CA SER A 316 -12.24 -13.87 -25.23
C SER A 316 -12.35 -15.34 -24.80
N ASP A 317 -11.23 -16.08 -24.87
CA ASP A 317 -11.16 -17.47 -24.44
C ASP A 317 -11.43 -17.60 -22.92
N TRP A 318 -10.90 -16.68 -22.13
CA TRP A 318 -11.19 -16.61 -20.69
C TRP A 318 -12.66 -16.27 -20.43
N SER A 319 -13.23 -15.30 -21.15
CA SER A 319 -14.63 -14.88 -21.02
C SER A 319 -15.60 -16.02 -21.32
N ALA A 320 -15.29 -16.86 -22.30
CA ALA A 320 -16.07 -18.05 -22.60
C ALA A 320 -16.05 -19.05 -21.44
N ARG A 321 -14.87 -19.31 -20.83
CA ARG A 321 -14.75 -20.15 -19.63
C ARG A 321 -15.50 -19.56 -18.45
N TYR A 322 -15.38 -18.26 -18.21
CA TYR A 322 -16.10 -17.57 -17.14
C TYR A 322 -17.61 -17.59 -17.34
N ALA A 323 -18.11 -17.46 -18.57
CA ALA A 323 -19.53 -17.61 -18.87
C ALA A 323 -20.07 -19.02 -18.58
N ALA A 324 -19.26 -20.05 -18.85
CA ALA A 324 -19.61 -21.43 -18.46
C ALA A 324 -19.60 -21.59 -16.92
N TYR A 325 -18.59 -21.04 -16.24
CA TYR A 325 -18.51 -21.02 -14.77
C TYR A 325 -19.75 -20.35 -14.12
N ARG A 326 -20.17 -19.19 -14.63
CA ARG A 326 -21.38 -18.49 -14.14
C ARG A 326 -22.65 -19.33 -14.22
N LYS A 327 -22.77 -20.21 -15.23
CA LYS A 327 -23.90 -21.11 -15.36
C LYS A 327 -23.89 -22.26 -14.35
N THR A 328 -22.69 -22.78 -14.05
CA THR A 328 -22.54 -23.95 -13.17
C THR A 328 -22.35 -23.56 -11.70
N HIS A 329 -21.81 -22.36 -11.41
CA HIS A 329 -21.50 -21.86 -10.07
C HIS A 329 -21.99 -20.41 -9.89
N PRO A 330 -23.31 -20.12 -10.03
CA PRO A 330 -23.83 -18.74 -10.07
C PRO A 330 -23.55 -17.97 -8.78
N ASP A 331 -23.64 -18.60 -7.61
CA ASP A 331 -23.41 -17.94 -6.32
C ASP A 331 -21.94 -17.51 -6.15
N LEU A 332 -21.00 -18.38 -6.55
CA LEU A 332 -19.57 -18.06 -6.49
C LEU A 332 -19.19 -16.97 -7.49
N ALA A 333 -19.78 -16.99 -8.68
CA ALA A 333 -19.57 -15.95 -9.67
C ALA A 333 -20.10 -14.59 -9.18
N ALA A 334 -21.31 -14.56 -8.62
CA ALA A 334 -21.89 -13.35 -8.04
C ALA A 334 -21.06 -12.80 -6.88
N GLU A 335 -20.54 -13.68 -6.02
CA GLU A 335 -19.64 -13.29 -4.92
C GLU A 335 -18.32 -12.72 -5.44
N LEU A 336 -17.70 -13.35 -6.44
CA LEU A 336 -16.46 -12.84 -7.05
C LEU A 336 -16.69 -11.45 -7.67
N GLU A 337 -17.75 -11.28 -8.47
CA GLU A 337 -18.12 -10.01 -9.09
C GLU A 337 -18.39 -8.92 -8.04
N ARG A 338 -19.07 -9.24 -6.95
CA ARG A 338 -19.32 -8.34 -5.84
C ARG A 338 -18.00 -7.85 -5.21
N ARG A 339 -17.08 -8.78 -4.94
CA ARG A 339 -15.76 -8.46 -4.36
C ARG A 339 -14.92 -7.56 -5.27
N LEU A 340 -14.86 -7.89 -6.56
CA LEU A 340 -14.10 -7.10 -7.54
C LEU A 340 -14.64 -5.68 -7.70
N GLN A 341 -15.95 -5.50 -7.52
CA GLN A 341 -16.60 -4.19 -7.52
C GLN A 341 -16.55 -3.49 -6.16
N SER A 342 -15.89 -4.09 -5.16
CA SER A 342 -15.80 -3.57 -3.78
C SER A 342 -17.17 -3.24 -3.16
N ARG A 343 -18.24 -3.93 -3.60
CA ARG A 343 -19.59 -3.74 -3.07
C ARG A 343 -19.77 -4.51 -1.77
N LEU A 344 -20.25 -3.81 -0.74
CA LEU A 344 -20.60 -4.46 0.52
C LEU A 344 -21.97 -5.19 0.38
N PRO A 345 -22.11 -6.40 0.91
CA PRO A 345 -23.39 -7.10 0.90
C PRO A 345 -24.40 -6.38 1.80
N GLU A 346 -25.69 -6.51 1.48
CA GLU A 346 -26.76 -5.97 2.33
C GLU A 346 -26.68 -6.58 3.74
N GLY A 347 -26.86 -5.73 4.76
CA GLY A 347 -26.84 -6.17 6.15
C GLY A 347 -25.46 -6.62 6.66
N TRP A 348 -24.38 -6.30 5.98
CA TRP A 348 -23.03 -6.69 6.42
C TRP A 348 -22.68 -6.21 7.84
N ASP A 349 -23.27 -5.11 8.30
CA ASP A 349 -23.11 -4.55 9.65
C ASP A 349 -24.24 -4.93 10.62
N ALA A 350 -25.13 -5.81 10.21
CA ALA A 350 -26.12 -6.42 11.10
C ALA A 350 -25.43 -7.42 12.05
N GLY A 351 -25.72 -7.34 13.33
CA GLY A 351 -25.12 -8.23 14.33
C GLY A 351 -23.73 -7.79 14.83
N LEU A 352 -23.33 -6.54 14.57
CA LEU A 352 -22.17 -5.97 15.24
C LEU A 352 -22.41 -5.92 16.77
N PRO A 353 -21.35 -6.12 17.59
CA PRO A 353 -21.50 -6.19 19.03
C PRO A 353 -22.06 -4.88 19.61
N ALA A 354 -22.96 -4.99 20.56
CA ALA A 354 -23.40 -3.89 21.41
C ALA A 354 -22.68 -3.94 22.75
N PHE A 355 -22.31 -2.78 23.27
CA PHE A 355 -21.63 -2.65 24.55
C PHE A 355 -22.38 -1.67 25.45
N GLY A 356 -22.54 -2.04 26.72
CA GLY A 356 -23.14 -1.20 27.76
C GLY A 356 -22.14 -0.83 28.84
N PRO A 357 -22.53 0.01 29.83
CA PRO A 357 -21.62 0.49 30.89
C PRO A 357 -20.90 -0.60 31.68
N ALA A 358 -21.45 -1.83 31.76
CA ALA A 358 -20.81 -2.96 32.42
C ALA A 358 -19.67 -3.63 31.60
N ASP A 359 -19.54 -3.29 30.32
CA ASP A 359 -18.60 -3.95 29.38
C ASP A 359 -17.25 -3.25 29.28
N ALA A 360 -16.77 -2.64 30.37
CA ALA A 360 -15.46 -1.97 30.40
C ALA A 360 -14.34 -2.93 29.96
N GLN A 361 -13.64 -2.57 28.90
CA GLN A 361 -12.58 -3.38 28.30
C GLN A 361 -11.60 -2.52 27.49
N ALA A 362 -10.45 -3.09 27.13
CA ALA A 362 -9.53 -2.45 26.18
C ALA A 362 -10.19 -2.31 24.81
N THR A 363 -9.96 -1.20 24.10
CA THR A 363 -10.54 -1.00 22.77
C THR A 363 -10.03 -2.01 21.76
N ARG A 364 -8.81 -2.55 21.92
CA ARG A 364 -8.33 -3.69 21.11
C ARG A 364 -9.17 -4.95 21.30
N ALA A 365 -9.69 -5.21 22.51
CA ALA A 365 -10.53 -6.39 22.77
C ALA A 365 -11.93 -6.22 22.14
N ALA A 366 -12.51 -5.02 22.22
CA ALA A 366 -13.73 -4.67 21.50
C ALA A 366 -13.54 -4.79 19.99
N SER A 367 -12.39 -4.36 19.46
CA SER A 367 -12.01 -4.51 18.05
C SER A 367 -11.97 -5.98 17.64
N GLY A 368 -11.38 -6.87 18.42
CA GLY A 368 -11.35 -8.31 18.13
C GLY A 368 -12.74 -8.94 18.08
N LYS A 369 -13.69 -8.49 18.89
CA LYS A 369 -15.09 -8.91 18.79
C LYS A 369 -15.74 -8.36 17.50
N THR A 370 -15.48 -7.12 17.18
CA THR A 370 -16.08 -6.42 16.03
C THR A 370 -15.56 -6.97 14.70
N ILE A 371 -14.25 -7.19 14.56
CA ILE A 371 -13.67 -7.78 13.34
C ILE A 371 -14.25 -9.17 13.05
N ASN A 372 -14.47 -9.97 14.09
CA ASN A 372 -15.05 -11.30 13.93
C ASN A 372 -16.53 -11.25 13.48
N ALA A 373 -17.31 -10.29 13.99
CA ALA A 373 -18.67 -10.08 13.52
C ALA A 373 -18.70 -9.66 12.04
N ILE A 374 -17.85 -8.70 11.65
CA ILE A 374 -17.71 -8.23 10.27
C ILE A 374 -17.23 -9.36 9.36
N ALA A 375 -16.16 -10.06 9.73
CA ALA A 375 -15.55 -11.11 8.93
C ALA A 375 -16.49 -12.30 8.68
N SER A 376 -17.50 -12.51 9.52
CA SER A 376 -18.55 -13.52 9.28
C SER A 376 -19.44 -13.19 8.07
N LYS A 377 -19.50 -11.91 7.68
CA LYS A 377 -20.31 -11.38 6.58
C LYS A 377 -19.48 -10.94 5.38
N LEU A 378 -18.22 -10.64 5.59
CA LEU A 378 -17.27 -10.18 4.57
C LEU A 378 -16.13 -11.20 4.41
N PRO A 379 -16.34 -12.27 3.61
CA PRO A 379 -15.31 -13.29 3.40
C PRO A 379 -14.06 -12.76 2.68
N GLU A 380 -14.14 -11.63 2.01
CA GLU A 380 -12.99 -10.89 1.43
C GLU A 380 -12.10 -10.18 2.45
N MET A 381 -12.53 -10.08 3.71
CA MET A 381 -11.67 -9.55 4.77
C MET A 381 -10.60 -10.57 5.11
N ILE A 382 -9.33 -10.24 4.83
CA ILE A 382 -8.17 -11.11 5.06
C ILE A 382 -7.03 -10.28 5.66
N GLY A 383 -6.22 -10.89 6.49
CA GLY A 383 -5.09 -10.19 7.09
C GLY A 383 -4.48 -10.93 8.27
N GLY A 384 -3.70 -10.21 9.06
CA GLY A 384 -3.01 -10.80 10.21
C GLY A 384 -2.18 -9.77 10.95
N SER A 385 -1.05 -10.20 11.52
CA SER A 385 -0.18 -9.28 12.25
C SER A 385 1.30 -9.64 12.10
N GLY A 386 2.15 -8.69 12.52
CA GLY A 386 3.59 -8.86 12.66
C GLY A 386 3.95 -9.64 13.94
N ASP A 387 3.54 -10.91 14.02
CA ASP A 387 3.73 -11.81 15.17
C ASP A 387 3.03 -11.37 16.48
N LEU A 388 1.96 -10.58 16.37
CA LEU A 388 1.25 -9.97 17.49
C LEU A 388 -0.25 -10.30 17.52
N THR A 389 -0.70 -11.36 16.85
CA THR A 389 -2.11 -11.70 16.67
C THR A 389 -2.90 -11.70 17.99
N GLY A 390 -2.39 -12.35 19.03
CA GLY A 390 -3.02 -12.38 20.35
C GLY A 390 -3.05 -11.02 21.04
N SER A 391 -1.98 -10.22 20.90
CA SER A 391 -1.89 -8.88 21.47
C SER A 391 -2.74 -7.86 20.74
N ASN A 392 -2.83 -7.94 19.41
CA ASN A 392 -3.66 -7.05 18.59
C ASN A 392 -5.13 -7.47 18.52
N ASN A 393 -5.47 -8.71 18.92
CA ASN A 393 -6.80 -9.32 18.74
C ASN A 393 -7.28 -9.31 17.28
N THR A 394 -6.40 -9.70 16.35
CA THR A 394 -6.65 -9.61 14.90
C THR A 394 -7.03 -10.95 14.27
N GLU A 395 -7.15 -12.02 15.04
CA GLU A 395 -7.55 -13.33 14.53
C GLU A 395 -8.99 -13.33 14.01
N ILE A 396 -9.17 -13.80 12.79
CA ILE A 396 -10.49 -14.18 12.25
C ILE A 396 -10.75 -15.63 12.65
N LYS A 397 -11.61 -15.82 13.65
CA LYS A 397 -11.97 -17.15 14.17
C LYS A 397 -12.65 -17.98 13.09
N GLY A 398 -12.18 -19.22 12.93
CA GLY A 398 -12.68 -20.10 11.85
C GLY A 398 -12.22 -19.71 10.45
N GLY A 399 -11.43 -18.65 10.28
CA GLY A 399 -10.91 -18.20 8.99
C GLY A 399 -9.78 -19.05 8.42
N GLY A 400 -9.22 -19.95 9.19
CA GLY A 400 -8.06 -20.77 8.80
C GLY A 400 -6.79 -19.94 8.59
N VAL A 401 -5.66 -20.61 8.51
CA VAL A 401 -4.35 -19.99 8.25
C VAL A 401 -4.04 -20.07 6.75
N PHE A 402 -3.65 -18.95 6.14
CA PHE A 402 -3.10 -18.95 4.80
C PHE A 402 -1.67 -19.51 4.82
N ALA A 403 -1.46 -20.64 4.18
CA ALA A 403 -0.18 -21.33 4.14
C ALA A 403 0.01 -22.07 2.80
N ALA A 404 1.21 -22.59 2.55
CA ALA A 404 1.51 -23.34 1.34
C ALA A 404 0.54 -24.51 1.08
N ALA A 405 0.09 -25.18 2.13
CA ALA A 405 -0.86 -26.29 2.08
C ALA A 405 -2.35 -25.87 2.23
N SER A 406 -2.63 -24.59 2.52
CA SER A 406 -3.98 -24.11 2.82
C SER A 406 -4.18 -22.68 2.28
N ARG A 407 -4.42 -22.57 0.98
CA ARG A 407 -4.53 -21.28 0.26
C ARG A 407 -5.83 -20.53 0.52
N ALA A 408 -6.88 -21.20 0.97
CA ALA A 408 -8.16 -20.57 1.28
C ALA A 408 -8.19 -19.86 2.64
N GLY A 409 -7.13 -19.98 3.45
CA GLY A 409 -7.02 -19.34 4.76
C GLY A 409 -7.09 -17.82 4.68
N ARG A 410 -7.61 -17.21 5.74
CA ARG A 410 -7.85 -15.76 5.85
C ARG A 410 -6.92 -15.08 6.85
N ASN A 411 -6.28 -15.84 7.74
CA ASN A 411 -5.31 -15.34 8.70
C ASN A 411 -3.89 -15.49 8.16
N PHE A 412 -3.14 -14.38 8.10
CA PHE A 412 -1.76 -14.34 7.66
C PHE A 412 -0.83 -14.18 8.85
N HIS A 413 0.23 -14.96 8.87
CA HIS A 413 1.32 -14.84 9.84
C HIS A 413 2.53 -14.20 9.16
N PHE A 414 2.66 -12.88 9.28
CA PHE A 414 3.76 -12.15 8.63
C PHE A 414 5.10 -12.32 9.34
N GLY A 415 5.08 -12.78 10.61
CA GLY A 415 6.25 -12.75 11.48
C GLY A 415 6.63 -11.32 11.84
N VAL A 416 7.76 -11.11 12.49
CA VAL A 416 8.26 -9.76 12.85
C VAL A 416 8.81 -9.08 11.60
N ARG A 417 7.91 -8.59 10.75
CA ARG A 417 8.19 -8.00 9.42
C ARG A 417 7.15 -6.94 9.07
N GLU A 418 7.12 -5.84 9.82
CA GLU A 418 6.11 -4.80 9.65
C GLU A 418 6.16 -4.14 8.27
N HIS A 419 7.38 -3.86 7.77
CA HIS A 419 7.57 -3.21 6.47
C HIS A 419 7.11 -4.12 5.32
N GLY A 420 7.53 -5.38 5.33
CA GLY A 420 7.07 -6.41 4.39
C GLY A 420 5.57 -6.63 4.46
N MET A 421 4.99 -6.70 5.68
CA MET A 421 3.54 -6.78 5.88
C MET A 421 2.83 -5.62 5.19
N GLY A 422 3.27 -4.38 5.41
CA GLY A 422 2.66 -3.20 4.80
C GLY A 422 2.66 -3.25 3.28
N ALA A 423 3.79 -3.60 2.66
CA ALA A 423 3.90 -3.70 1.21
C ALA A 423 3.11 -4.88 0.62
N VAL A 424 3.07 -6.03 1.31
CA VAL A 424 2.23 -7.18 0.92
C VAL A 424 0.75 -6.82 0.96
N LEU A 425 0.28 -6.13 2.00
CA LEU A 425 -1.10 -5.65 2.08
C LEU A 425 -1.44 -4.70 0.94
N ASN A 426 -0.51 -3.80 0.56
CA ASN A 426 -0.68 -2.94 -0.60
C ASN A 426 -0.81 -3.77 -1.89
N GLY A 427 0.02 -4.81 -2.07
CA GLY A 427 -0.06 -5.72 -3.21
C GLY A 427 -1.40 -6.46 -3.31
N ILE A 428 -1.93 -6.92 -2.18
CA ILE A 428 -3.27 -7.53 -2.10
C ILE A 428 -4.35 -6.51 -2.48
N ALA A 429 -4.23 -5.25 -2.02
CA ALA A 429 -5.17 -4.19 -2.35
C ALA A 429 -5.13 -3.82 -3.85
N TYR A 430 -3.95 -3.69 -4.45
CA TYR A 430 -3.76 -3.46 -5.88
C TYR A 430 -4.39 -4.57 -6.73
N HIS A 431 -4.28 -5.84 -6.29
CA HIS A 431 -4.85 -6.96 -7.01
C HIS A 431 -6.38 -6.89 -7.08
N ARG A 432 -7.02 -6.29 -6.06
CA ARG A 432 -8.49 -6.20 -5.89
C ARG A 432 -9.14 -7.52 -5.46
N GLY A 433 -10.41 -7.45 -5.08
CA GLY A 433 -11.19 -8.60 -4.60
C GLY A 433 -11.05 -8.89 -3.10
N PHE A 434 -10.32 -8.06 -2.38
CA PHE A 434 -10.05 -8.19 -0.95
C PHE A 434 -10.21 -6.89 -0.17
N MET A 435 -10.38 -7.05 1.14
CA MET A 435 -10.26 -6.00 2.15
C MET A 435 -9.11 -6.38 3.09
N PRO A 436 -7.87 -6.05 2.74
CA PRO A 436 -6.71 -6.42 3.55
C PRO A 436 -6.61 -5.60 4.83
N PHE A 437 -6.21 -6.26 5.92
CA PHE A 437 -5.85 -5.59 7.17
C PHE A 437 -4.56 -6.14 7.75
N GLY A 438 -3.84 -5.28 8.50
CA GLY A 438 -2.60 -5.68 9.18
C GLY A 438 -2.49 -5.07 10.56
N GLY A 439 -2.06 -5.85 11.54
CA GLY A 439 -1.93 -5.46 12.93
C GLY A 439 -0.49 -5.41 13.43
N THR A 440 -0.17 -4.38 14.20
CA THR A 440 1.05 -4.26 15.01
C THR A 440 0.81 -3.27 16.15
N PHE A 441 1.81 -3.01 17.00
CA PHE A 441 1.74 -1.91 17.94
C PHE A 441 1.91 -0.57 17.23
N LEU A 442 1.30 0.50 17.75
CA LEU A 442 1.36 1.81 17.10
C LEU A 442 2.79 2.32 16.91
N ILE A 443 3.66 2.08 17.90
CA ILE A 443 5.08 2.47 17.81
C ILE A 443 5.77 1.84 16.60
N PHE A 444 5.41 0.62 16.21
CA PHE A 444 6.01 -0.10 15.10
C PHE A 444 5.43 0.32 13.74
N SER A 445 4.48 1.27 13.70
CA SER A 445 4.11 1.95 12.46
C SER A 445 5.32 2.64 11.81
N ASP A 446 6.34 3.01 12.59
CA ASP A 446 7.57 3.61 12.10
C ASP A 446 8.36 2.66 11.18
N TYR A 447 8.36 1.35 11.46
CA TYR A 447 8.99 0.35 10.58
C TYR A 447 8.29 0.24 9.23
N MET A 448 6.97 0.39 9.17
CA MET A 448 6.18 0.23 7.94
C MET A 448 5.74 1.55 7.30
N ARG A 449 6.22 2.68 7.81
CA ARG A 449 5.79 4.01 7.36
C ARG A 449 5.89 4.24 5.85
N PRO A 450 6.96 3.82 5.13
CA PRO A 450 7.02 3.97 3.68
C PRO A 450 5.89 3.26 2.95
N ALA A 451 5.54 2.04 3.36
CA ALA A 451 4.42 1.28 2.79
C ALA A 451 3.06 1.94 3.06
N ILE A 452 2.84 2.46 4.29
CA ILE A 452 1.63 3.24 4.65
C ILE A 452 1.52 4.48 3.76
N ARG A 453 2.62 5.20 3.55
CA ARG A 453 2.64 6.39 2.71
C ARG A 453 2.28 6.08 1.25
N LEU A 454 2.77 4.96 0.70
CA LEU A 454 2.43 4.52 -0.66
C LEU A 454 0.98 4.07 -0.76
N ALA A 455 0.43 3.41 0.27
CA ALA A 455 -1.01 3.11 0.31
C ALA A 455 -1.85 4.39 0.25
N ALA A 456 -1.47 5.42 1.00
CA ALA A 456 -2.15 6.71 0.99
C ALA A 456 -2.01 7.46 -0.34
N LEU A 457 -0.82 7.45 -0.94
CA LEU A 457 -0.56 8.06 -2.25
C LEU A 457 -1.39 7.42 -3.36
N ALA A 458 -1.47 6.09 -3.35
CA ALA A 458 -2.23 5.32 -4.35
C ALA A 458 -3.73 5.17 -4.02
N GLY A 459 -4.21 5.73 -2.91
CA GLY A 459 -5.62 5.64 -2.51
C GLY A 459 -6.09 4.23 -2.18
N LEU A 460 -5.21 3.36 -1.69
CA LEU A 460 -5.51 1.95 -1.45
C LEU A 460 -6.36 1.76 -0.19
N LYS A 461 -7.34 0.88 -0.29
CA LYS A 461 -8.13 0.44 0.86
C LYS A 461 -7.37 -0.62 1.65
N VAL A 462 -6.59 -0.19 2.64
CA VAL A 462 -5.91 -1.04 3.61
C VAL A 462 -6.30 -0.60 5.02
N ILE A 463 -6.60 -1.53 5.91
CA ILE A 463 -6.95 -1.24 7.30
C ILE A 463 -5.77 -1.63 8.20
N TYR A 464 -5.19 -0.67 8.88
CA TYR A 464 -4.16 -0.91 9.90
C TYR A 464 -4.79 -0.97 11.28
N VAL A 465 -4.50 -2.01 12.05
CA VAL A 465 -4.98 -2.21 13.41
C VAL A 465 -3.79 -1.98 14.35
N PHE A 466 -3.63 -0.73 14.79
CA PHE A 466 -2.53 -0.34 15.68
C PHE A 466 -3.00 -0.34 17.14
N THR A 467 -2.44 -1.24 17.93
CA THR A 467 -2.74 -1.31 19.37
C THR A 467 -1.61 -0.71 20.18
N HIS A 468 -1.79 -0.64 21.53
CA HIS A 468 -0.79 -0.02 22.42
C HIS A 468 -0.59 1.45 22.04
N ASP A 469 -1.70 2.19 22.02
CA ASP A 469 -1.89 3.49 21.38
C ASP A 469 -1.16 4.67 22.01
N SER A 470 -0.68 4.52 23.26
CA SER A 470 -0.14 5.64 24.04
C SER A 470 0.71 5.17 25.21
N ILE A 471 1.22 6.11 26.01
CA ILE A 471 1.84 5.85 27.31
C ILE A 471 0.93 5.03 28.24
N GLY A 472 -0.37 4.98 27.97
CA GLY A 472 -1.37 4.16 28.66
C GLY A 472 -1.15 2.66 28.57
N LEU A 473 -0.25 2.19 27.71
CA LEU A 473 0.15 0.78 27.69
C LEU A 473 0.92 0.35 28.96
N GLY A 474 1.59 1.32 29.64
CA GLY A 474 2.12 1.11 30.98
C GLY A 474 3.56 0.59 31.02
N GLU A 475 3.72 -0.59 31.59
CA GLU A 475 4.97 -1.14 32.09
C GLU A 475 6.02 -1.45 31.01
N ASP A 476 5.62 -1.67 29.77
CA ASP A 476 6.55 -1.94 28.64
C ASP A 476 7.52 -0.75 28.38
N GLY A 477 7.13 0.44 28.81
CA GLY A 477 8.02 1.60 28.87
C GLY A 477 8.26 2.32 27.54
N PRO A 478 9.21 3.28 27.51
CA PRO A 478 9.38 4.26 26.44
C PRO A 478 9.61 3.67 25.05
N THR A 479 10.23 2.51 24.92
CA THR A 479 10.49 1.84 23.63
C THR A 479 9.20 1.36 22.94
N HIS A 480 8.11 1.23 23.69
CA HIS A 480 6.82 0.77 23.21
C HIS A 480 5.72 1.84 23.30
N GLN A 481 6.00 2.96 23.96
CA GLN A 481 5.06 4.05 24.21
C GLN A 481 5.13 5.09 23.08
N PRO A 482 4.16 5.13 22.15
CA PRO A 482 4.13 6.15 21.09
C PRO A 482 3.88 7.53 21.68
N ILE A 483 4.55 8.52 21.13
CA ILE A 483 4.40 9.96 21.45
C ILE A 483 4.05 10.72 20.17
N GLU A 484 4.93 10.67 19.15
CA GLU A 484 4.80 11.42 17.90
C GLU A 484 4.01 10.69 16.82
N GLN A 485 3.80 9.37 16.94
CA GLN A 485 3.27 8.52 15.86
C GLN A 485 1.89 8.96 15.39
N LEU A 486 1.01 9.41 16.29
CA LEU A 486 -0.31 9.92 15.90
C LEU A 486 -0.19 11.16 15.01
N SER A 487 0.60 12.15 15.42
CA SER A 487 0.85 13.36 14.62
C SER A 487 1.54 13.03 13.30
N ALA A 488 2.48 12.08 13.34
CA ALA A 488 3.22 11.63 12.18
C ALA A 488 2.33 10.91 11.14
N LEU A 489 1.37 10.08 11.56
CA LEU A 489 0.41 9.43 10.68
C LEU A 489 -0.60 10.43 10.11
N ARG A 490 -1.14 11.33 10.95
CA ARG A 490 -2.07 12.39 10.53
C ARG A 490 -1.44 13.39 9.56
N ALA A 491 -0.11 13.50 9.52
CA ALA A 491 0.61 14.34 8.57
C ALA A 491 0.70 13.73 7.16
N ILE A 492 0.39 12.44 6.98
CA ILE A 492 0.39 11.79 5.67
C ILE A 492 -0.91 12.18 4.93
N PRO A 493 -0.84 12.82 3.74
CA PRO A 493 -2.04 13.10 2.94
C PRO A 493 -2.82 11.81 2.63
N ASN A 494 -4.15 11.90 2.60
CA ASN A 494 -5.08 10.79 2.34
C ASN A 494 -5.06 9.65 3.38
N MET A 495 -4.28 9.78 4.46
CA MET A 495 -4.34 8.85 5.59
C MET A 495 -5.50 9.23 6.51
N THR A 496 -6.26 8.24 6.95
CA THR A 496 -7.33 8.42 7.94
C THR A 496 -6.94 7.74 9.25
N VAL A 497 -6.91 8.49 10.35
CA VAL A 497 -6.55 7.98 11.68
C VAL A 497 -7.78 8.05 12.60
N ILE A 498 -8.27 6.88 13.05
CA ILE A 498 -9.43 6.78 13.94
C ILE A 498 -8.96 6.24 15.29
N ARG A 499 -9.10 7.02 16.34
CA ARG A 499 -8.74 6.65 17.71
C ARG A 499 -10.00 6.66 18.59
N PRO A 500 -10.75 5.55 18.66
CA PRO A 500 -12.01 5.47 19.40
C PRO A 500 -11.79 5.51 20.92
N SER A 501 -12.72 6.17 21.63
CA SER A 501 -12.64 6.38 23.05
C SER A 501 -13.02 5.14 23.88
N ASP A 502 -13.96 4.35 23.40
CA ASP A 502 -14.60 3.27 24.13
C ASP A 502 -15.06 2.13 23.20
N PRO A 503 -15.52 1.00 23.72
CA PRO A 503 -16.06 -0.11 22.94
C PRO A 503 -17.18 0.28 21.96
N THR A 504 -18.03 1.26 22.28
CA THR A 504 -19.12 1.68 21.38
C THR A 504 -18.59 2.47 20.17
N GLU A 505 -17.60 3.35 20.39
CA GLU A 505 -16.93 4.03 19.27
C GLU A 505 -16.06 3.05 18.45
N VAL A 506 -15.54 1.94 19.01
CA VAL A 506 -14.81 0.92 18.23
C VAL A 506 -15.70 0.30 17.15
N VAL A 507 -16.96 0.00 17.48
CA VAL A 507 -17.92 -0.53 16.49
C VAL A 507 -18.12 0.46 15.34
N GLU A 508 -18.30 1.74 15.67
CA GLU A 508 -18.46 2.80 14.67
C GLU A 508 -17.17 3.05 13.87
N ALA A 509 -16.00 2.92 14.50
CA ALA A 509 -14.70 3.03 13.84
C ALA A 509 -14.51 1.93 12.78
N TRP A 510 -14.83 0.70 13.10
CA TRP A 510 -14.83 -0.39 12.13
C TRP A 510 -15.87 -0.18 11.02
N ARG A 511 -17.08 0.29 11.36
CA ARG A 511 -18.10 0.63 10.35
C ARG A 511 -17.60 1.70 9.38
N ALA A 512 -16.93 2.73 9.90
CA ALA A 512 -16.32 3.78 9.09
C ALA A 512 -15.17 3.23 8.23
N ALA A 513 -14.25 2.44 8.78
CA ALA A 513 -13.13 1.86 8.06
C ALA A 513 -13.57 0.94 6.92
N VAL A 514 -14.57 0.08 7.15
CA VAL A 514 -15.12 -0.80 6.11
C VAL A 514 -15.77 -0.01 4.97
N ARG A 515 -16.41 1.11 5.26
CA ARG A 515 -17.05 1.97 4.25
C ARG A 515 -16.08 2.92 3.54
N HIS A 516 -14.94 3.22 4.16
CA HIS A 516 -13.96 4.15 3.59
C HIS A 516 -13.26 3.53 2.36
N THR A 517 -13.20 4.28 1.25
CA THR A 517 -12.63 3.82 -0.02
C THR A 517 -11.59 4.76 -0.61
N ALA A 518 -11.38 5.93 0.02
CA ALA A 518 -10.52 6.97 -0.53
C ALA A 518 -9.05 6.85 -0.11
N GLY A 519 -8.69 5.82 0.67
CA GLY A 519 -7.33 5.63 1.15
C GLY A 519 -7.27 4.66 2.33
N PRO A 520 -6.10 4.48 2.96
CA PRO A 520 -5.93 3.62 4.10
C PRO A 520 -6.50 4.22 5.39
N VAL A 521 -6.90 3.33 6.31
CA VAL A 521 -7.42 3.69 7.63
C VAL A 521 -6.57 3.04 8.72
N ALA A 522 -6.10 3.82 9.69
CA ALA A 522 -5.53 3.31 10.93
C ALA A 522 -6.57 3.36 12.06
N LEU A 523 -6.85 2.21 12.64
CA LEU A 523 -7.60 2.06 13.89
C LEU A 523 -6.59 2.00 15.04
N VAL A 524 -6.60 3.02 15.90
CA VAL A 524 -5.63 3.18 16.99
C VAL A 524 -6.29 2.84 18.32
N LEU A 525 -5.81 1.78 18.98
CA LEU A 525 -6.55 1.06 20.00
C LEU A 525 -5.73 0.89 21.30
N THR A 526 -6.39 1.00 22.45
CA THR A 526 -5.77 0.89 23.77
C THR A 526 -5.36 -0.55 24.12
N ARG A 527 -4.28 -0.69 24.91
CA ARG A 527 -3.97 -1.91 25.67
C ARG A 527 -4.72 -1.95 26.99
N GLN A 528 -4.80 -0.83 27.68
CA GLN A 528 -5.49 -0.70 28.96
C GLN A 528 -7.01 -0.73 28.77
N LYS A 529 -7.71 -1.13 29.83
CA LYS A 529 -9.18 -1.05 29.88
C LYS A 529 -9.63 0.41 29.94
N VAL A 530 -10.72 0.69 29.25
CA VAL A 530 -11.46 1.96 29.32
C VAL A 530 -12.91 1.68 29.68
N PRO A 531 -13.60 2.58 30.39
CA PRO A 531 -15.02 2.46 30.64
C PRO A 531 -15.81 2.61 29.34
N VAL A 532 -17.02 2.09 29.32
CA VAL A 532 -17.97 2.38 28.25
C VAL A 532 -18.71 3.65 28.63
N VAL A 533 -18.70 4.64 27.73
CA VAL A 533 -19.45 5.90 27.90
C VAL A 533 -20.94 5.60 27.97
N ASP A 534 -21.60 6.08 29.02
CA ASP A 534 -23.05 5.92 29.16
C ASP A 534 -23.80 6.73 28.11
N ARG A 535 -24.21 6.05 27.03
CA ARG A 535 -24.91 6.66 25.91
C ARG A 535 -26.38 7.02 26.20
N GLY A 536 -26.87 6.70 27.38
CA GLY A 536 -28.12 7.23 27.90
C GLY A 536 -28.00 8.67 28.44
N HIS A 537 -26.80 9.05 28.85
CA HIS A 537 -26.47 10.37 29.38
C HIS A 537 -25.69 11.23 28.39
N TYR A 538 -24.81 10.62 27.61
CA TYR A 538 -23.97 11.27 26.60
C TYR A 538 -24.43 10.92 25.18
N ALA A 539 -24.04 11.74 24.20
CA ALA A 539 -24.43 11.55 22.81
C ALA A 539 -24.01 10.18 22.25
N PRO A 540 -24.77 9.61 21.31
CA PRO A 540 -24.50 8.29 20.74
C PRO A 540 -23.21 8.24 19.94
N ALA A 541 -22.52 7.08 19.95
CA ALA A 541 -21.23 6.86 19.33
C ALA A 541 -21.22 7.03 17.80
N ASN A 542 -22.38 6.94 17.14
CA ASN A 542 -22.48 7.10 15.68
C ASN A 542 -22.07 8.50 15.19
N GLY A 543 -21.89 9.48 16.09
CA GLY A 543 -21.25 10.75 15.82
C GLY A 543 -19.83 10.63 15.28
N LEU A 544 -19.12 9.52 15.55
CA LEU A 544 -17.79 9.20 15.04
C LEU A 544 -17.71 9.34 13.52
N ARG A 545 -18.75 8.99 12.77
CA ARG A 545 -18.79 9.12 11.31
C ARG A 545 -18.54 10.55 10.79
N LEU A 546 -18.73 11.56 11.65
CA LEU A 546 -18.49 12.96 11.37
C LEU A 546 -17.09 13.42 11.83
N GLY A 547 -16.34 12.54 12.47
CA GLY A 547 -14.95 12.74 12.92
C GLY A 547 -14.80 13.49 14.23
N GLY A 548 -15.74 14.37 14.55
CA GLY A 548 -15.83 15.09 15.81
C GLY A 548 -17.30 15.46 16.09
N TYR A 549 -17.77 15.27 17.33
CA TYR A 549 -19.16 15.52 17.69
C TYR A 549 -19.29 15.96 19.15
N VAL A 550 -20.32 16.75 19.42
CA VAL A 550 -20.64 17.19 20.78
C VAL A 550 -21.10 15.98 21.59
N LEU A 551 -20.31 15.61 22.60
CA LEU A 551 -20.60 14.49 23.51
C LEU A 551 -21.57 14.93 24.62
N ALA A 552 -21.32 16.13 25.17
CA ALA A 552 -22.20 16.81 26.13
C ALA A 552 -22.08 18.33 25.97
N ASP A 553 -23.15 19.06 26.25
CA ASP A 553 -23.17 20.51 26.03
C ASP A 553 -23.44 21.29 27.31
N ALA A 554 -23.08 22.57 27.31
CA ALA A 554 -23.45 23.51 28.35
C ALA A 554 -24.96 23.72 28.36
N ALA A 555 -25.53 24.04 29.50
CA ALA A 555 -26.94 24.41 29.62
C ALA A 555 -27.29 25.55 28.65
N GLY A 556 -28.32 25.33 27.84
CA GLY A 556 -28.75 26.29 26.81
C GLY A 556 -27.82 26.36 25.59
N GLY A 557 -26.88 25.41 25.42
CA GLY A 557 -25.99 25.34 24.25
C GLY A 557 -24.98 26.47 24.11
N LYS A 558 -24.68 27.21 25.18
CA LYS A 558 -23.78 28.38 25.20
C LYS A 558 -22.54 28.14 26.06
N PRO A 559 -21.55 27.37 25.60
CA PRO A 559 -20.34 27.11 26.35
C PRO A 559 -19.44 28.34 26.42
N LYS A 560 -18.72 28.50 27.54
CA LYS A 560 -17.56 29.39 27.68
C LYS A 560 -16.26 28.66 27.37
N VAL A 561 -16.21 27.36 27.68
CA VAL A 561 -15.05 26.48 27.46
C VAL A 561 -15.48 25.30 26.64
N ILE A 562 -14.62 24.88 25.70
CA ILE A 562 -14.77 23.61 24.94
C ILE A 562 -13.62 22.69 25.31
N LEU A 563 -13.96 21.50 25.81
CA LEU A 563 -13.02 20.39 25.99
C LEU A 563 -13.10 19.46 24.78
N MET A 564 -11.96 19.06 24.25
CA MET A 564 -11.84 18.13 23.12
C MET A 564 -10.93 16.98 23.54
N ALA A 565 -11.28 15.75 23.22
CA ALA A 565 -10.41 14.60 23.43
C ALA A 565 -10.65 13.50 22.41
N THR A 566 -9.69 12.57 22.31
CA THR A 566 -9.80 11.35 21.52
C THR A 566 -9.24 10.17 22.32
N GLY A 567 -9.61 8.94 21.92
CA GLY A 567 -9.10 7.74 22.59
C GLY A 567 -9.43 7.70 24.08
N SER A 568 -8.57 7.06 24.86
CA SER A 568 -8.75 6.90 26.31
C SER A 568 -8.87 8.21 27.09
N GLU A 569 -8.41 9.35 26.54
CA GLU A 569 -8.45 10.63 27.23
C GLU A 569 -9.85 11.26 27.24
N VAL A 570 -10.81 10.70 26.49
CA VAL A 570 -12.23 11.10 26.59
C VAL A 570 -12.79 10.85 28.00
N GLU A 571 -12.32 9.80 28.69
CA GLU A 571 -12.66 9.56 30.10
C GLU A 571 -12.22 10.74 31.00
N LEU A 572 -11.00 11.22 30.83
CA LEU A 572 -10.45 12.36 31.57
C LEU A 572 -11.24 13.64 31.24
N MET A 573 -11.59 13.83 29.97
CA MET A 573 -12.40 14.96 29.51
C MET A 573 -13.80 14.95 30.14
N ILE A 574 -14.45 13.79 30.22
CA ILE A 574 -15.77 13.64 30.88
C ILE A 574 -15.66 14.03 32.36
N GLY A 575 -14.68 13.49 33.08
CA GLY A 575 -14.48 13.85 34.49
C GLY A 575 -14.22 15.34 34.71
N ALA A 576 -13.50 15.99 33.79
CA ALA A 576 -13.28 17.44 33.84
C ALA A 576 -14.56 18.22 33.51
N TYR A 577 -15.33 17.78 32.51
CA TYR A 577 -16.64 18.36 32.15
C TYR A 577 -17.59 18.34 33.36
N GLU A 578 -17.71 17.23 34.06
CA GLU A 578 -18.57 17.08 35.23
C GLU A 578 -18.14 18.03 36.37
N LYS A 579 -16.82 18.10 36.68
CA LYS A 579 -16.28 19.00 37.69
C LYS A 579 -16.49 20.48 37.35
N LEU A 580 -16.33 20.88 36.09
CA LEU A 580 -16.54 22.24 35.62
C LEU A 580 -18.03 22.61 35.64
N THR A 581 -18.92 21.71 35.25
CA THR A 581 -20.37 21.87 35.30
C THR A 581 -20.85 22.05 36.76
N ALA A 582 -20.34 21.22 37.69
CA ALA A 582 -20.62 21.39 39.11
C ALA A 582 -20.12 22.72 39.67
N ALA A 583 -19.01 23.23 39.13
CA ALA A 583 -18.49 24.58 39.44
C ALA A 583 -19.23 25.70 38.69
N ARG A 584 -20.33 25.43 37.98
CA ARG A 584 -21.12 26.35 37.19
C ARG A 584 -20.33 27.07 36.07
N ILE A 585 -19.32 26.45 35.52
CA ILE A 585 -18.60 26.92 34.33
C ILE A 585 -19.26 26.27 33.11
N PRO A 586 -19.90 27.04 32.22
CA PRO A 586 -20.58 26.51 31.04
C PRO A 586 -19.54 25.82 30.11
N THR A 587 -19.56 24.50 30.04
CA THR A 587 -18.56 23.68 29.35
C THR A 587 -19.24 22.81 28.31
N ARG A 588 -18.63 22.67 27.14
CA ARG A 588 -18.96 21.68 26.12
C ARG A 588 -17.85 20.61 26.09
N ALA A 589 -18.24 19.34 26.02
CA ALA A 589 -17.34 18.22 25.78
C ALA A 589 -17.52 17.68 24.36
N VAL A 590 -16.43 17.53 23.62
CA VAL A 590 -16.42 17.09 22.22
C VAL A 590 -15.52 15.87 22.07
N SER A 591 -16.06 14.73 21.64
CA SER A 591 -15.26 13.59 21.20
C SER A 591 -14.78 13.84 19.78
N MET A 592 -13.47 13.67 19.55
CA MET A 592 -12.81 13.92 18.26
C MET A 592 -12.06 12.67 17.76
N PRO A 593 -12.74 11.56 17.53
CA PRO A 593 -12.09 10.28 17.20
C PRO A 593 -11.34 10.27 15.86
N CYS A 594 -11.63 11.18 14.92
CA CYS A 594 -10.97 11.27 13.62
C CYS A 594 -10.88 12.72 13.14
N LEU A 595 -9.71 13.31 13.22
CA LEU A 595 -9.49 14.71 12.83
C LEU A 595 -9.69 14.94 11.33
N GLU A 596 -9.36 13.96 10.50
CA GLU A 596 -9.49 14.02 9.04
C GLU A 596 -10.97 14.05 8.62
N PHE A 597 -11.81 13.20 9.19
CA PHE A 597 -13.25 13.23 8.92
C PHE A 597 -13.89 14.54 9.40
N PHE A 598 -13.46 15.05 10.56
CA PHE A 598 -13.97 16.33 11.04
C PHE A 598 -13.54 17.50 10.14
N ALA A 599 -12.29 17.50 9.69
CA ALA A 599 -11.77 18.51 8.76
C ALA A 599 -12.54 18.54 7.43
N ALA A 600 -13.00 17.38 6.97
CA ALA A 600 -13.76 17.22 5.73
C ALA A 600 -15.24 17.66 5.85
N GLN A 601 -15.75 17.92 7.08
CA GLN A 601 -17.13 18.36 7.26
C GLN A 601 -17.35 19.79 6.72
N PRO A 602 -18.58 20.10 6.31
CA PRO A 602 -18.94 21.47 5.94
C PRO A 602 -18.62 22.48 7.06
N PRO A 603 -18.22 23.72 6.73
CA PRO A 603 -17.92 24.76 7.73
C PRO A 603 -19.02 24.91 8.78
N ALA A 604 -20.30 24.94 8.35
CA ALA A 604 -21.43 25.07 9.25
C ALA A 604 -21.49 24.00 10.34
N TYR A 605 -21.13 22.73 10.00
CA TYR A 605 -21.07 21.66 11.00
C TYR A 605 -19.88 21.86 11.95
N ARG A 606 -18.71 22.17 11.42
CA ARG A 606 -17.52 22.42 12.25
C ARG A 606 -17.73 23.57 13.21
N ASP A 607 -18.36 24.65 12.75
CA ASP A 607 -18.70 25.82 13.55
C ASP A 607 -19.81 25.53 14.59
N ALA A 608 -20.73 24.61 14.27
CA ALA A 608 -21.71 24.14 15.25
C ALA A 608 -21.07 23.34 16.39
N VAL A 609 -20.06 22.51 16.08
CA VAL A 609 -19.33 21.72 17.08
C VAL A 609 -18.31 22.58 17.84
N LEU A 610 -17.52 23.38 17.13
CA LEU A 610 -16.48 24.28 17.66
C LEU A 610 -16.78 25.74 17.28
N PRO A 611 -17.77 26.39 17.93
CA PRO A 611 -18.16 27.74 17.58
C PRO A 611 -16.98 28.72 17.57
N PRO A 612 -16.80 29.54 16.51
CA PRO A 612 -15.71 30.52 16.43
C PRO A 612 -15.72 31.53 17.57
N GLY A 613 -16.90 31.86 18.08
CA GLY A 613 -17.07 32.77 19.21
C GLY A 613 -16.64 32.21 20.56
N VAL A 614 -16.22 30.94 20.63
CA VAL A 614 -15.71 30.29 21.86
C VAL A 614 -14.24 29.94 21.67
N PRO A 615 -13.31 30.86 21.98
CA PRO A 615 -11.88 30.66 21.75
C PRO A 615 -11.20 29.88 22.88
N LEU A 616 -11.85 29.65 24.01
CA LEU A 616 -11.28 28.95 25.16
C LEU A 616 -11.47 27.45 24.94
N ARG A 617 -10.46 26.81 24.33
CA ARG A 617 -10.50 25.41 23.95
C ARG A 617 -9.34 24.65 24.58
N ILE A 618 -9.63 23.45 25.07
CA ILE A 618 -8.62 22.55 25.62
C ILE A 618 -8.72 21.22 24.89
N ALA A 619 -7.62 20.79 24.31
CA ALA A 619 -7.49 19.44 23.75
C ALA A 619 -6.71 18.53 24.70
N VAL A 620 -7.12 17.27 24.78
CA VAL A 620 -6.47 16.27 25.64
C VAL A 620 -6.15 15.03 24.82
N GLU A 621 -4.88 14.68 24.71
CA GLU A 621 -4.43 13.46 24.02
C GLU A 621 -3.09 13.00 24.60
N ALA A 622 -2.94 11.71 24.89
CA ALA A 622 -1.71 11.11 25.35
C ALA A 622 -0.70 10.93 24.19
N ALA A 623 -0.39 12.03 23.51
CA ALA A 623 0.50 12.11 22.36
C ALA A 623 1.08 13.53 22.22
N ALA A 624 1.98 13.70 21.25
CA ALA A 624 2.54 14.98 20.89
C ALA A 624 1.45 15.97 20.42
N PRO A 625 1.52 17.26 20.83
CA PRO A 625 0.41 18.21 20.70
C PRO A 625 0.15 18.75 19.29
N GLN A 626 1.05 18.53 18.31
CA GLN A 626 1.06 19.19 16.99
C GLN A 626 -0.25 19.05 16.22
N SER A 627 -0.93 17.90 16.31
CA SER A 627 -2.20 17.66 15.61
C SER A 627 -3.35 18.55 16.07
N TRP A 628 -3.23 19.15 17.25
CA TRP A 628 -4.30 19.88 17.92
C TRP A 628 -4.26 21.39 17.75
N TYR A 629 -3.12 21.99 17.38
CA TYR A 629 -2.97 23.45 17.30
C TYR A 629 -4.01 24.11 16.40
N ARG A 630 -4.36 23.49 15.28
CA ARG A 630 -5.43 23.96 14.39
C ARG A 630 -6.79 24.07 15.08
N TRP A 631 -7.06 23.18 16.04
CA TRP A 631 -8.38 23.05 16.66
C TRP A 631 -8.53 23.86 17.93
N VAL A 632 -7.47 24.00 18.70
CA VAL A 632 -7.46 24.82 19.91
C VAL A 632 -7.33 26.31 19.60
N GLY A 633 -6.66 26.68 18.51
CA GLY A 633 -6.40 28.09 18.14
C GLY A 633 -5.44 28.79 19.09
N ASP A 634 -5.25 30.10 18.92
CA ASP A 634 -4.22 30.89 19.61
C ASP A 634 -4.45 31.06 21.12
N ARG A 635 -5.68 30.91 21.58
CA ARG A 635 -6.06 31.05 23.01
C ARG A 635 -6.29 29.74 23.71
N GLY A 636 -6.19 28.62 22.98
CA GLY A 636 -6.42 27.29 23.54
C GLY A 636 -5.15 26.65 24.11
N VAL A 637 -5.35 25.51 24.76
CA VAL A 637 -4.28 24.73 25.41
C VAL A 637 -4.40 23.28 24.97
N VAL A 638 -3.25 22.61 24.79
CA VAL A 638 -3.18 21.17 24.60
C VAL A 638 -2.56 20.53 25.85
N VAL A 639 -3.30 19.65 26.48
CA VAL A 639 -2.80 18.76 27.54
C VAL A 639 -2.32 17.48 26.84
N GLY A 640 -1.08 17.51 26.39
CA GLY A 640 -0.41 16.45 25.64
C GLY A 640 0.88 16.00 26.30
N ILE A 641 1.68 15.24 25.56
CA ILE A 641 2.98 14.68 26.02
C ILE A 641 4.09 15.22 25.11
N GLU A 642 5.09 15.88 25.71
CA GLU A 642 6.24 16.47 25.01
C GLU A 642 7.58 15.83 25.41
N ARG A 643 7.53 14.64 25.99
CA ARG A 643 8.70 13.85 26.39
C ARG A 643 8.40 12.37 26.27
N PHE A 644 9.44 11.53 26.26
CA PHE A 644 9.26 10.09 26.38
C PHE A 644 8.62 9.71 27.71
N GLY A 645 7.87 8.61 27.71
CA GLY A 645 7.20 8.09 28.87
C GLY A 645 8.15 7.39 29.87
N ALA A 646 7.64 6.44 30.63
CA ALA A 646 8.38 5.68 31.61
C ALA A 646 7.74 4.31 31.84
N SER A 647 8.51 3.35 32.38
CA SER A 647 7.99 2.04 32.78
C SER A 647 7.38 2.14 34.21
N ALA A 648 6.05 2.07 34.27
CA ALA A 648 5.25 2.04 35.48
C ALA A 648 3.81 1.65 35.17
N PRO A 649 2.95 1.35 36.17
CA PRO A 649 1.51 1.29 35.97
C PRO A 649 1.00 2.58 35.32
N TYR A 650 0.12 2.47 34.32
CA TYR A 650 -0.25 3.63 33.49
C TYR A 650 -0.87 4.80 34.26
N GLN A 651 -1.61 4.51 35.37
CA GLN A 651 -2.17 5.54 36.23
C GLN A 651 -1.07 6.42 36.84
N ARG A 652 0.05 5.81 37.24
CA ARG A 652 1.21 6.54 37.75
C ARG A 652 1.85 7.40 36.68
N ILE A 653 1.99 6.86 35.46
CA ILE A 653 2.55 7.59 34.32
C ILE A 653 1.67 8.81 33.99
N TYR A 654 0.35 8.64 33.95
CA TYR A 654 -0.59 9.72 33.70
C TYR A 654 -0.47 10.83 34.76
N GLN A 655 -0.36 10.46 36.03
CA GLN A 655 -0.13 11.42 37.12
C GLN A 655 1.17 12.22 36.94
N GLU A 656 2.29 11.52 36.75
CA GLU A 656 3.61 12.13 36.63
C GLU A 656 3.75 13.03 35.38
N LEU A 657 3.05 12.69 34.30
CA LEU A 657 3.08 13.46 33.04
C LEU A 657 1.93 14.47 32.95
N GLY A 658 1.11 14.61 34.02
CA GLY A 658 0.08 15.63 34.11
C GLY A 658 -1.15 15.38 33.24
N LEU A 659 -1.39 14.16 32.79
CA LEU A 659 -2.64 13.78 32.13
C LEU A 659 -3.68 13.42 33.18
N THR A 660 -4.28 14.43 33.79
CA THR A 660 -5.23 14.27 34.89
C THR A 660 -6.45 15.18 34.73
N VAL A 661 -7.57 14.74 35.28
CA VAL A 661 -8.79 15.54 35.36
C VAL A 661 -8.52 16.91 36.01
N ASP A 662 -7.73 16.92 37.09
CA ASP A 662 -7.44 18.16 37.85
C ASP A 662 -6.61 19.16 37.02
N ARG A 663 -5.65 18.67 36.19
CA ARG A 663 -4.90 19.53 35.28
C ARG A 663 -5.83 20.16 34.23
N ILE A 664 -6.75 19.40 33.63
CA ILE A 664 -7.71 19.90 32.64
C ILE A 664 -8.60 20.97 33.27
N VAL A 665 -9.11 20.72 34.50
CA VAL A 665 -9.94 21.67 35.24
C VAL A 665 -9.15 22.95 35.60
N ALA A 666 -7.89 22.81 36.01
CA ALA A 666 -7.02 23.95 36.31
C ALA A 666 -6.79 24.83 35.09
N GLU A 667 -6.48 24.22 33.93
CA GLU A 667 -6.31 24.97 32.66
C GLU A 667 -7.63 25.66 32.25
N ALA A 668 -8.77 24.99 32.37
CA ALA A 668 -10.05 25.59 32.05
C ALA A 668 -10.35 26.83 32.95
N LYS A 669 -10.10 26.72 34.25
CA LYS A 669 -10.28 27.84 35.19
C LYS A 669 -9.29 28.98 34.93
N ARG A 670 -8.08 28.69 34.49
CA ARG A 670 -7.09 29.72 34.12
C ARG A 670 -7.50 30.52 32.89
N LEU A 671 -8.22 29.88 31.94
CA LEU A 671 -8.68 30.53 30.70
C LEU A 671 -9.96 31.35 30.87
N VAL A 672 -10.83 31.03 31.83
CA VAL A 672 -12.12 31.71 32.09
C VAL A 672 -11.95 32.98 32.95
#